data_384dff858d4419ace175e8125bdbfcbd
#
_entry.id   384dff858d4419ace175e8125bdbfcbd
#
_cell.length_a   1.000
_cell.length_b   1.000
_cell.length_c   1.000
_cell.angle_alpha   90.00
_cell.angle_beta   90.00
_cell.angle_gamma   90.00
#
_symmetry.space_group_name_H-M   'P 1'
#
loop_
_entity.id
_entity.type
_entity.pdbx_description
1 polymer ?
#
loop_
_entity_poly.entity_id
_entity_poly.type
_entity_poly.pdbx_seq_one_letter_code
_entity_poly.pdbx_strand_id
1 'polypeptide(L)'
;MANDLQPKDELEIAHVLFVDVVAYSTRLINEQSAVVAELNQIVRKTPHFRAAESAKRLIRIPTGDGMALVFFNTPEAPVQCALEICEALRSHPDIHVRMGIHSGPVNAVPDVNDRPNVAGAGINIAQRIMDCADAGHILLSKRVAEDLSQYAHWQPKLHDLGEIEMKHGAVVSVVNLHGEGFGNATVPSRIEQFRHDSGRRRAKALWPAGAFILAIVLVALGWFVYRTARAPGRIGHSPAEAKSIAVLPFDNFSDDKQDSYFADGIQDDILTALSKISDLKVISRSSVMRYRENNRNLPQIASELNVANVLEGSVRRAGDEIRVTAQLIDARTDTHLWAEHYDRKTSDVFAIQSEVAENIATRLRAALSPAEKAAISVRPTSDLEAFDLFLQAKELITSVQDTPNQKESLLRAIRLLDEAIARDGRFALAYCWAAIAHDNLYWFDYDHAAARLQLAESCVRQALQLAPDLGEAHLAQALVSYHGHRDYARARQALAVAQRSLPNNGQVYSLTGYIDRREGKWDDSLRSLQRAAELDPRNLKVLGDLSILFDLLRRYDDKEQLFDRAIAINPAQTKYWQLLRAETELEKGNLPNARQLFDHLPADYDPDGSATAARINLFLYEGNADAARAAFEACKNEQLIDNTGSLLPRSFFAGQIARARSDRPQAIEAFDVARDEIRQKLRDDPDNGLLRGVLSVINAGLGRKEEALSEGKRAVELRPISRDAVDGPVVLTRLAMAYAWLGENDPAIEQLTYLAKIPSGPDYGQLKFDPAWAALRADARFVKIVEGLEPRSTPR
;
A
#
# COMPACT_ATOMS: atom_id res chain seq x y z
N MET A 1 -22.27 -27.93 45.13
CA MET A 1 -20.82 -27.77 44.91
C MET A 1 -20.54 -28.12 43.46
N ALA A 2 -20.62 -27.13 42.62
CA ALA A 2 -20.24 -27.25 41.22
C ALA A 2 -18.80 -26.73 41.15
N ASN A 3 -17.88 -27.57 40.68
CA ASN A 3 -16.49 -27.21 40.50
C ASN A 3 -16.36 -26.54 39.15
N ASP A 4 -16.07 -25.24 39.16
CA ASP A 4 -15.67 -24.45 37.99
C ASP A 4 -14.40 -25.02 37.38
N LEU A 5 -14.52 -25.60 36.21
CA LEU A 5 -13.40 -25.86 35.32
C LEU A 5 -13.23 -24.64 34.42
N GLN A 6 -12.45 -23.65 34.85
CA GLN A 6 -11.86 -22.68 33.93
C GLN A 6 -10.90 -23.39 32.97
N PRO A 7 -10.91 -23.10 31.67
CA PRO A 7 -9.90 -23.63 30.76
C PRO A 7 -8.55 -23.01 31.11
N LYS A 8 -7.60 -23.82 31.49
CA LYS A 8 -6.20 -23.41 31.59
C LYS A 8 -5.65 -23.27 30.18
N ASP A 9 -5.17 -22.08 29.83
CA ASP A 9 -4.33 -21.82 28.66
C ASP A 9 -2.95 -22.51 28.87
N GLU A 10 -2.89 -23.84 28.76
CA GLU A 10 -1.64 -24.56 28.75
C GLU A 10 -1.28 -24.91 27.30
N LEU A 11 -0.20 -24.31 26.80
CA LEU A 11 0.43 -24.66 25.54
C LEU A 11 0.89 -26.11 25.63
N GLU A 12 0.26 -27.00 24.84
CA GLU A 12 0.61 -28.45 24.84
C GLU A 12 1.32 -28.79 23.52
N ILE A 13 2.36 -29.60 23.57
CA ILE A 13 2.98 -30.10 22.34
C ILE A 13 2.13 -31.24 21.81
N ALA A 14 1.62 -31.09 20.61
CA ALA A 14 0.88 -32.13 19.93
C ALA A 14 1.62 -32.65 18.69
N HIS A 15 1.25 -33.84 18.29
CA HIS A 15 1.78 -34.54 17.12
C HIS A 15 0.66 -34.63 16.07
N VAL A 16 0.80 -33.91 14.96
CA VAL A 16 -0.28 -33.70 13.99
C VAL A 16 -0.02 -34.54 12.75
N LEU A 17 -0.99 -35.34 12.35
CA LEU A 17 -1.05 -36.03 11.06
C LEU A 17 -2.14 -35.40 10.19
N PHE A 18 -1.75 -34.80 9.08
CA PHE A 18 -2.66 -34.42 8.01
C PHE A 18 -2.78 -35.56 6.99
N VAL A 19 -4.00 -35.83 6.57
CA VAL A 19 -4.33 -36.81 5.52
C VAL A 19 -5.27 -36.12 4.53
N ASP A 20 -4.93 -36.12 3.26
CA ASP A 20 -5.65 -35.43 2.22
C ASP A 20 -5.83 -36.33 0.99
N VAL A 21 -7.02 -36.28 0.35
CA VAL A 21 -7.33 -37.08 -0.86
C VAL A 21 -6.81 -36.39 -2.09
N VAL A 22 -5.91 -37.04 -2.81
CA VAL A 22 -5.35 -36.49 -4.06
C VAL A 22 -6.41 -36.45 -5.16
N ALA A 23 -6.43 -35.35 -5.94
CA ALA A 23 -7.38 -35.08 -7.00
C ALA A 23 -8.87 -35.03 -6.57
N TYR A 24 -9.14 -34.69 -5.31
CA TYR A 24 -10.50 -34.58 -4.77
C TYR A 24 -11.40 -33.64 -5.57
N SER A 25 -10.91 -32.43 -5.88
CA SER A 25 -11.66 -31.40 -6.61
C SER A 25 -11.99 -31.74 -8.07
N THR A 26 -11.37 -32.77 -8.65
CA THR A 26 -11.64 -33.23 -10.02
C THR A 26 -12.73 -34.28 -10.10
N ARG A 27 -13.22 -34.77 -8.95
CA ARG A 27 -14.28 -35.80 -8.88
C ARG A 27 -15.67 -35.16 -8.90
N LEU A 28 -16.71 -35.91 -9.25
CA LEU A 28 -18.10 -35.48 -9.14
C LEU A 28 -18.52 -35.31 -7.67
N ILE A 29 -19.43 -34.39 -7.36
CA ILE A 29 -19.83 -34.04 -6.00
C ILE A 29 -20.28 -35.25 -5.15
N ASN A 30 -21.04 -36.17 -5.77
CA ASN A 30 -21.46 -37.39 -5.11
C ASN A 30 -20.30 -38.36 -4.81
N GLU A 31 -19.30 -38.41 -5.67
CA GLU A 31 -18.08 -39.23 -5.49
C GLU A 31 -17.18 -38.60 -4.42
N GLN A 32 -17.08 -37.28 -4.36
CA GLN A 32 -16.34 -36.53 -3.33
C GLN A 32 -16.82 -36.92 -1.92
N SER A 33 -18.14 -36.89 -1.70
CA SER A 33 -18.74 -37.25 -0.43
C SER A 33 -18.53 -38.69 -0.05
N ALA A 34 -18.63 -39.61 -1.04
CA ALA A 34 -18.44 -41.05 -0.85
C ALA A 34 -16.99 -41.38 -0.44
N VAL A 35 -16.00 -40.80 -1.13
CA VAL A 35 -14.57 -41.03 -0.87
C VAL A 35 -14.15 -40.55 0.52
N VAL A 36 -14.61 -39.37 0.94
CA VAL A 36 -14.31 -38.84 2.29
C VAL A 36 -15.00 -39.69 3.36
N ALA A 37 -16.23 -40.13 3.14
CA ALA A 37 -16.91 -41.03 4.08
C ALA A 37 -16.19 -42.37 4.23
N GLU A 38 -15.69 -42.91 3.14
CA GLU A 38 -14.92 -44.17 3.13
C GLU A 38 -13.56 -44.00 3.82
N LEU A 39 -12.82 -42.91 3.49
CA LEU A 39 -11.56 -42.58 4.18
C LEU A 39 -11.78 -42.42 5.70
N ASN A 40 -12.84 -41.76 6.11
CA ASN A 40 -13.21 -41.61 7.50
C ASN A 40 -13.43 -42.99 8.20
N GLN A 41 -14.07 -43.92 7.50
CA GLN A 41 -14.28 -45.27 8.04
C GLN A 41 -12.96 -46.06 8.16
N ILE A 42 -12.06 -45.94 7.19
CA ILE A 42 -10.73 -46.54 7.20
C ILE A 42 -9.93 -46.01 8.39
N VAL A 43 -9.80 -44.71 8.51
CA VAL A 43 -9.04 -44.08 9.61
C VAL A 43 -9.57 -44.42 10.97
N ARG A 44 -10.89 -44.43 11.18
CA ARG A 44 -11.51 -44.83 12.46
C ARG A 44 -11.28 -46.32 12.85
N LYS A 45 -10.93 -47.19 11.90
CA LYS A 45 -10.66 -48.60 12.16
C LYS A 45 -9.21 -48.84 12.57
N THR A 46 -8.30 -47.90 12.34
CA THR A 46 -6.88 -48.07 12.68
C THR A 46 -6.67 -48.24 14.21
N PRO A 47 -5.79 -49.14 14.64
CA PRO A 47 -5.52 -49.38 16.06
C PRO A 47 -5.05 -48.16 16.84
N HIS A 48 -4.09 -47.39 16.29
CA HIS A 48 -3.55 -46.20 16.97
C HIS A 48 -4.57 -45.07 17.07
N PHE A 49 -5.45 -44.88 16.07
CA PHE A 49 -6.56 -43.95 16.18
C PHE A 49 -7.50 -44.34 17.33
N ARG A 50 -7.92 -45.61 17.39
CA ARG A 50 -8.83 -46.11 18.46
C ARG A 50 -8.22 -46.02 19.86
N ALA A 51 -6.94 -46.33 19.96
CA ALA A 51 -6.23 -46.25 21.27
C ALA A 51 -6.18 -44.78 21.74
N ALA A 52 -5.83 -43.83 20.86
CA ALA A 52 -5.76 -42.43 21.20
C ALA A 52 -7.15 -41.82 21.47
N GLU A 53 -8.17 -42.23 20.71
CA GLU A 53 -9.56 -41.82 20.94
C GLU A 53 -10.12 -42.35 22.26
N SER A 54 -9.89 -43.62 22.58
CA SER A 54 -10.31 -44.23 23.85
C SER A 54 -9.61 -43.59 25.07
N ALA A 55 -8.36 -43.20 24.92
CA ALA A 55 -7.60 -42.47 25.92
C ALA A 55 -7.98 -40.97 26.02
N LYS A 56 -8.89 -40.46 25.21
CA LYS A 56 -9.23 -39.03 25.09
C LYS A 56 -8.01 -38.16 24.82
N ARG A 57 -7.06 -38.63 24.03
CA ARG A 57 -5.81 -37.97 23.65
C ARG A 57 -5.73 -37.76 22.15
N LEU A 58 -6.89 -37.59 21.45
CA LEU A 58 -7.02 -37.35 20.04
C LEU A 58 -8.10 -36.30 19.78
N ILE A 59 -7.74 -35.27 19.01
CA ILE A 59 -8.68 -34.30 18.43
C ILE A 59 -8.69 -34.50 16.91
N ARG A 60 -9.88 -34.41 16.32
CA ARG A 60 -10.12 -34.59 14.87
C ARG A 60 -10.62 -33.30 14.27
N ILE A 61 -9.97 -32.86 13.22
CA ILE A 61 -10.33 -31.63 12.50
C ILE A 61 -10.60 -32.00 11.04
N PRO A 62 -11.86 -31.93 10.57
CA PRO A 62 -12.15 -32.15 9.15
C PRO A 62 -11.63 -30.96 8.32
N THR A 63 -11.01 -31.25 7.15
CA THR A 63 -10.43 -30.24 6.25
C THR A 63 -11.16 -30.12 4.92
N GLY A 64 -12.31 -30.77 4.75
CA GLY A 64 -13.12 -30.79 3.53
C GLY A 64 -12.79 -31.98 2.64
N ASP A 65 -11.58 -32.07 2.14
CA ASP A 65 -11.02 -33.12 1.29
C ASP A 65 -10.21 -34.18 2.06
N GLY A 66 -10.11 -34.03 3.38
CA GLY A 66 -9.37 -34.91 4.25
C GLY A 66 -9.60 -34.61 5.73
N MET A 67 -8.56 -34.80 6.54
CA MET A 67 -8.62 -34.53 7.97
C MET A 67 -7.23 -34.27 8.58
N ALA A 68 -7.22 -33.53 9.72
CA ALA A 68 -6.09 -33.49 10.62
C ALA A 68 -6.40 -34.28 11.91
N LEU A 69 -5.48 -35.14 12.31
CA LEU A 69 -5.52 -35.93 13.54
C LEU A 69 -4.45 -35.41 14.49
N VAL A 70 -4.87 -34.89 15.63
CA VAL A 70 -3.98 -34.26 16.63
C VAL A 70 -3.84 -35.17 17.81
N PHE A 71 -2.66 -35.77 17.98
CA PHE A 71 -2.32 -36.70 19.02
C PHE A 71 -1.56 -36.02 20.16
N PHE A 72 -1.90 -36.35 21.39
CA PHE A 72 -1.29 -35.78 22.59
C PHE A 72 -0.51 -36.81 23.40
N ASN A 73 -0.07 -37.91 22.80
CA ASN A 73 0.66 -38.99 23.46
C ASN A 73 2.15 -39.00 23.06
N THR A 74 2.49 -39.67 21.98
CA THR A 74 3.88 -39.83 21.54
C THR A 74 4.06 -39.40 20.09
N PRO A 75 5.26 -38.92 19.68
CA PRO A 75 5.52 -38.54 18.28
C PRO A 75 5.42 -39.71 17.30
N GLU A 76 5.49 -40.96 17.80
CA GLU A 76 5.37 -42.16 17.03
C GLU A 76 3.90 -42.55 16.70
N ALA A 77 2.93 -42.12 17.53
CA ALA A 77 1.52 -42.45 17.32
C ALA A 77 0.93 -41.98 15.98
N PRO A 78 1.12 -40.75 15.51
CA PRO A 78 0.66 -40.31 14.19
C PRO A 78 1.35 -41.06 13.04
N VAL A 79 2.60 -41.44 13.21
CA VAL A 79 3.38 -42.19 12.23
C VAL A 79 2.84 -43.63 12.10
N GLN A 80 2.60 -44.30 13.18
CA GLN A 80 2.00 -45.66 13.16
C GLN A 80 0.58 -45.63 12.59
N CYS A 81 -0.22 -44.59 12.95
CA CYS A 81 -1.53 -44.41 12.38
C CYS A 81 -1.46 -44.19 10.83
N ALA A 82 -0.48 -43.45 10.34
CA ALA A 82 -0.26 -43.22 8.90
C ALA A 82 0.09 -44.54 8.18
N LEU A 83 0.91 -45.42 8.80
CA LEU A 83 1.23 -46.73 8.24
C LEU A 83 0.00 -47.65 8.18
N GLU A 84 -0.81 -47.66 9.24
CA GLU A 84 -2.05 -48.43 9.31
C GLU A 84 -3.07 -47.96 8.24
N ILE A 85 -3.14 -46.65 8.01
CA ILE A 85 -3.95 -46.10 6.92
C ILE A 85 -3.43 -46.57 5.55
N CYS A 86 -2.12 -46.50 5.30
CA CYS A 86 -1.53 -47.02 4.07
C CYS A 86 -1.83 -48.49 3.85
N GLU A 87 -1.75 -49.31 4.88
CA GLU A 87 -2.06 -50.76 4.79
C GLU A 87 -3.52 -51.01 4.47
N ALA A 88 -4.44 -50.29 5.13
CA ALA A 88 -5.86 -50.41 4.87
C ALA A 88 -6.26 -49.95 3.46
N LEU A 89 -5.62 -48.90 2.93
CA LEU A 89 -5.86 -48.36 1.61
C LEU A 89 -5.43 -49.31 0.46
N ARG A 90 -4.62 -50.33 0.73
CA ARG A 90 -4.30 -51.35 -0.31
C ARG A 90 -5.53 -52.09 -0.83
N SER A 91 -6.59 -52.24 -0.05
CA SER A 91 -7.87 -52.80 -0.45
C SER A 91 -8.81 -51.78 -1.11
N HIS A 92 -8.41 -50.51 -1.21
CA HIS A 92 -9.19 -49.42 -1.78
C HIS A 92 -8.36 -48.64 -2.83
N PRO A 93 -8.07 -49.24 -4.01
CA PRO A 93 -7.13 -48.71 -5.00
C PRO A 93 -7.58 -47.38 -5.63
N ASP A 94 -8.85 -47.02 -5.49
CA ASP A 94 -9.41 -45.77 -6.02
C ASP A 94 -9.17 -44.55 -5.08
N ILE A 95 -8.68 -44.79 -3.84
CA ILE A 95 -8.44 -43.72 -2.85
C ILE A 95 -6.93 -43.48 -2.71
N HIS A 96 -6.47 -42.41 -3.29
CA HIS A 96 -5.08 -41.96 -3.16
C HIS A 96 -4.99 -40.85 -2.17
N VAL A 97 -4.14 -40.98 -1.15
CA VAL A 97 -3.91 -39.96 -0.13
C VAL A 97 -2.45 -39.51 -0.14
N ARG A 98 -2.25 -38.31 0.36
CA ARG A 98 -0.95 -37.74 0.74
C ARG A 98 -0.98 -37.37 2.22
N MET A 99 0.14 -37.51 2.91
CA MET A 99 0.20 -37.33 4.36
C MET A 99 1.36 -36.41 4.76
N GLY A 100 1.13 -35.60 5.81
CA GLY A 100 2.15 -34.74 6.42
C GLY A 100 2.12 -34.82 7.94
N ILE A 101 3.28 -35.00 8.58
CA ILE A 101 3.39 -35.16 10.04
C ILE A 101 4.37 -34.13 10.63
N HIS A 102 3.92 -33.46 11.69
CA HIS A 102 4.73 -32.51 12.44
C HIS A 102 4.42 -32.55 13.94
N SER A 103 5.41 -32.25 14.76
CA SER A 103 5.26 -32.11 16.22
C SER A 103 5.53 -30.65 16.61
N GLY A 104 4.55 -30.00 17.22
CA GLY A 104 4.67 -28.60 17.60
C GLY A 104 3.62 -28.13 18.59
N PRO A 105 3.73 -26.89 19.07
CA PRO A 105 2.81 -26.32 20.03
C PRO A 105 1.42 -26.11 19.44
N VAL A 106 0.39 -26.45 20.22
CA VAL A 106 -1.02 -26.24 19.92
C VAL A 106 -1.75 -25.74 21.16
N ASN A 107 -2.80 -24.95 20.96
CA ASN A 107 -3.74 -24.53 21.98
C ASN A 107 -5.08 -25.22 21.76
N ALA A 108 -5.68 -25.77 22.81
CA ALA A 108 -7.05 -26.26 22.77
C ALA A 108 -8.01 -25.07 22.74
N VAL A 109 -8.80 -24.96 21.67
CA VAL A 109 -9.78 -23.90 21.47
C VAL A 109 -11.13 -24.57 21.14
N PRO A 110 -12.27 -24.19 21.77
CA PRO A 110 -13.55 -24.68 21.30
C PRO A 110 -13.88 -24.11 19.91
N ASP A 111 -14.50 -24.93 19.05
CA ASP A 111 -15.04 -24.44 17.78
C ASP A 111 -16.34 -23.64 18.01
N VAL A 112 -16.90 -23.04 16.95
CA VAL A 112 -18.17 -22.29 17.00
C VAL A 112 -19.38 -23.11 17.48
N ASN A 113 -19.24 -24.44 17.64
CA ASN A 113 -20.25 -25.37 18.14
C ASN A 113 -19.85 -25.99 19.49
N ASP A 114 -18.96 -25.36 20.24
CA ASP A 114 -18.40 -25.83 21.55
C ASP A 114 -17.74 -27.22 21.48
N ARG A 115 -17.25 -27.62 20.30
CA ARG A 115 -16.52 -28.89 20.17
C ARG A 115 -15.03 -28.66 20.40
N PRO A 116 -14.32 -29.67 20.99
CA PRO A 116 -12.87 -29.58 21.12
C PRO A 116 -12.21 -29.37 19.75
N ASN A 117 -11.49 -28.28 19.62
CA ASN A 117 -10.69 -27.93 18.45
C ASN A 117 -9.31 -27.46 18.92
N VAL A 118 -8.35 -27.35 18.04
CA VAL A 118 -7.01 -26.87 18.35
C VAL A 118 -6.54 -25.90 17.27
N ALA A 119 -5.83 -24.87 17.71
CA ALA A 119 -5.15 -23.92 16.85
C ALA A 119 -3.66 -23.86 17.21
N GLY A 120 -2.80 -23.49 16.28
CA GLY A 120 -1.40 -23.28 16.56
C GLY A 120 -0.45 -23.57 15.40
N ALA A 121 0.81 -23.17 15.56
CA ALA A 121 1.83 -23.32 14.52
C ALA A 121 2.07 -24.80 14.14
N GLY A 122 1.89 -25.73 15.08
CA GLY A 122 2.05 -27.17 14.83
C GLY A 122 1.12 -27.70 13.74
N ILE A 123 -0.14 -27.23 13.69
CA ILE A 123 -1.11 -27.64 12.66
C ILE A 123 -0.72 -27.08 11.29
N ASN A 124 -0.41 -25.79 11.24
CA ASN A 124 -0.08 -25.10 9.99
C ASN A 124 1.17 -25.70 9.31
N ILE A 125 2.18 -26.10 10.11
CA ILE A 125 3.41 -26.70 9.57
C ILE A 125 3.11 -28.12 9.05
N ALA A 126 2.32 -28.93 9.76
CA ALA A 126 1.93 -30.26 9.31
C ALA A 126 1.17 -30.21 7.96
N GLN A 127 0.24 -29.26 7.81
CA GLN A 127 -0.48 -29.03 6.56
C GLN A 127 0.48 -28.65 5.42
N ARG A 128 1.40 -27.73 5.65
CA ARG A 128 2.38 -27.30 4.64
C ARG A 128 3.31 -28.45 4.20
N ILE A 129 3.69 -29.32 5.11
CA ILE A 129 4.48 -30.51 4.80
C ILE A 129 3.67 -31.44 3.90
N MET A 130 2.39 -31.70 4.24
CA MET A 130 1.49 -32.49 3.39
C MET A 130 1.33 -31.87 2.00
N ASP A 131 1.24 -30.54 1.89
CA ASP A 131 1.12 -29.83 0.60
C ASP A 131 2.32 -30.04 -0.35
N CYS A 132 3.46 -30.47 0.16
CA CYS A 132 4.63 -30.83 -0.63
C CYS A 132 4.59 -32.29 -1.13
N ALA A 133 3.67 -33.10 -0.65
CA ALA A 133 3.55 -34.51 -0.97
C ALA A 133 2.71 -34.75 -2.23
N ASP A 134 3.11 -35.75 -3.02
CA ASP A 134 2.28 -36.36 -4.06
C ASP A 134 1.56 -37.59 -3.50
N ALA A 135 0.73 -38.24 -4.32
CA ALA A 135 0.00 -39.46 -3.95
C ALA A 135 0.93 -40.56 -3.35
N GLY A 136 0.54 -41.09 -2.21
CA GLY A 136 1.25 -42.16 -1.50
C GLY A 136 2.45 -41.70 -0.67
N HIS A 137 2.83 -40.41 -0.65
CA HIS A 137 3.90 -39.90 0.22
C HIS A 137 3.45 -39.75 1.67
N ILE A 138 4.36 -40.05 2.58
CA ILE A 138 4.28 -39.71 4.01
C ILE A 138 5.48 -38.81 4.30
N LEU A 139 5.24 -37.52 4.42
CA LEU A 139 6.29 -36.55 4.69
C LEU A 139 6.31 -36.16 6.18
N LEU A 140 7.49 -36.08 6.74
CA LEU A 140 7.74 -35.71 8.13
C LEU A 140 8.50 -34.38 8.19
N SER A 141 8.26 -33.57 9.20
CA SER A 141 9.23 -32.54 9.56
C SER A 141 10.51 -33.16 10.10
N LYS A 142 11.65 -32.47 9.94
CA LYS A 142 12.94 -32.94 10.46
C LYS A 142 12.88 -33.23 11.97
N ARG A 143 12.14 -32.40 12.72
CA ARG A 143 11.92 -32.61 14.15
C ARG A 143 11.33 -33.99 14.47
N VAL A 144 10.26 -34.41 13.79
CA VAL A 144 9.66 -35.73 13.97
C VAL A 144 10.62 -36.84 13.53
N ALA A 145 11.34 -36.63 12.43
CA ALA A 145 12.33 -37.61 11.94
C ALA A 145 13.50 -37.76 12.94
N GLU A 146 13.94 -36.67 13.57
CA GLU A 146 14.98 -36.71 14.62
C GLU A 146 14.51 -37.50 15.87
N ASP A 147 13.28 -37.27 16.32
CA ASP A 147 12.67 -38.03 17.40
C ASP A 147 12.60 -39.53 17.08
N LEU A 148 12.17 -39.89 15.86
CA LEU A 148 12.08 -41.27 15.40
C LEU A 148 13.47 -41.91 15.20
N SER A 149 14.46 -41.15 14.77
CA SER A 149 15.82 -41.65 14.50
C SER A 149 16.53 -42.20 15.77
N GLN A 150 16.02 -41.88 16.95
CA GLN A 150 16.49 -42.46 18.22
C GLN A 150 16.22 -43.96 18.30
N TYR A 151 15.33 -44.50 17.47
CA TYR A 151 14.96 -45.91 17.40
C TYR A 151 15.51 -46.54 16.13
N ALA A 152 16.37 -47.59 16.28
CA ALA A 152 17.10 -48.22 15.19
C ALA A 152 16.21 -48.74 14.03
N HIS A 153 14.96 -49.14 14.33
CA HIS A 153 14.03 -49.67 13.32
C HIS A 153 13.42 -48.61 12.40
N TRP A 154 13.50 -47.31 12.75
CA TRP A 154 13.05 -46.19 11.90
C TRP A 154 14.14 -45.67 10.99
N GLN A 155 15.41 -45.70 11.40
CA GLN A 155 16.52 -45.13 10.64
C GLN A 155 16.57 -45.51 9.14
N PRO A 156 16.39 -46.78 8.74
CA PRO A 156 16.45 -47.18 7.32
C PRO A 156 15.23 -46.73 6.49
N LYS A 157 14.19 -46.18 7.15
CA LYS A 157 12.94 -45.76 6.49
C LYS A 157 12.82 -44.24 6.35
N LEU A 158 13.76 -43.49 6.93
CA LEU A 158 13.78 -42.03 6.94
C LEU A 158 14.76 -41.52 5.88
N HIS A 159 14.25 -40.82 4.87
CA HIS A 159 15.02 -40.32 3.74
C HIS A 159 14.94 -38.79 3.69
N ASP A 160 16.05 -38.10 4.00
CA ASP A 160 16.12 -36.66 4.04
C ASP A 160 15.97 -36.05 2.62
N LEU A 161 14.99 -35.18 2.45
CA LEU A 161 14.74 -34.47 1.19
C LEU A 161 15.38 -33.08 1.20
N GLY A 162 15.95 -32.63 2.34
CA GLY A 162 16.58 -31.33 2.53
C GLY A 162 15.61 -30.21 2.87
N GLU A 163 16.09 -28.99 2.75
CA GLU A 163 15.31 -27.79 3.02
C GLU A 163 14.47 -27.38 1.82
N ILE A 164 13.21 -27.07 2.07
CA ILE A 164 12.24 -26.68 1.04
C ILE A 164 11.66 -25.33 1.44
N GLU A 165 11.70 -24.38 0.52
CA GLU A 165 10.99 -23.11 0.64
C GLU A 165 9.51 -23.35 0.36
N MET A 166 8.67 -23.13 1.35
CA MET A 166 7.22 -23.27 1.25
C MET A 166 6.57 -21.99 0.71
N LYS A 167 5.30 -22.07 0.31
CA LYS A 167 4.51 -20.87 -0.02
C LYS A 167 4.66 -19.88 1.13
N HIS A 168 5.01 -18.62 0.79
CA HIS A 168 5.30 -17.50 1.70
C HIS A 168 6.68 -17.50 2.37
N GLY A 169 7.68 -18.18 1.78
CA GLY A 169 9.09 -18.02 2.17
C GLY A 169 9.56 -18.76 3.43
N ALA A 170 8.69 -19.55 4.07
CA ALA A 170 9.11 -20.36 5.20
C ALA A 170 9.93 -21.57 4.72
N VAL A 171 11.13 -21.75 5.25
CA VAL A 171 11.99 -22.89 4.95
C VAL A 171 11.73 -24.00 5.99
N VAL A 172 11.37 -25.19 5.52
CA VAL A 172 11.15 -26.37 6.37
C VAL A 172 11.97 -27.52 5.83
N SER A 173 12.73 -28.17 6.70
CA SER A 173 13.44 -29.42 6.36
C SER A 173 12.46 -30.58 6.42
N VAL A 174 12.35 -31.31 5.31
CA VAL A 174 11.37 -32.39 5.11
C VAL A 174 12.07 -33.74 4.91
N VAL A 175 11.52 -34.77 5.53
CA VAL A 175 12.00 -36.15 5.43
C VAL A 175 10.88 -37.02 4.86
N ASN A 176 11.18 -37.83 3.87
CA ASN A 176 10.25 -38.82 3.31
C ASN A 176 10.31 -40.14 4.12
N LEU A 177 9.16 -40.61 4.53
CA LEU A 177 9.03 -41.87 5.22
C LEU A 177 8.51 -42.95 4.24
N HIS A 178 9.34 -43.89 3.88
CA HIS A 178 8.95 -45.02 3.03
C HIS A 178 9.74 -46.28 3.34
N GLY A 179 9.18 -47.42 2.96
CA GLY A 179 9.78 -48.75 3.16
C GLY A 179 9.03 -49.86 2.41
N GLU A 180 9.32 -51.08 2.66
CA GLU A 180 8.62 -52.22 2.00
C GLU A 180 7.12 -52.17 2.31
N GLY A 181 6.34 -51.87 1.25
CA GLY A 181 4.90 -51.93 1.33
C GLY A 181 4.19 -50.67 1.85
N PHE A 182 4.88 -49.55 2.12
CA PHE A 182 4.25 -48.28 2.48
C PHE A 182 5.09 -47.08 2.02
N GLY A 183 4.42 -45.95 1.86
CA GLY A 183 5.03 -44.72 1.41
C GLY A 183 5.44 -44.76 -0.07
N ASN A 184 5.74 -43.58 -0.64
CA ASN A 184 6.22 -43.44 -2.00
C ASN A 184 7.71 -43.09 -1.98
N ALA A 185 8.56 -43.91 -2.63
CA ALA A 185 10.01 -43.75 -2.63
C ALA A 185 10.51 -42.66 -3.59
N THR A 186 9.66 -42.12 -4.47
CA THR A 186 10.05 -41.07 -5.42
C THR A 186 10.23 -39.73 -4.68
N VAL A 187 10.98 -38.81 -5.26
CA VAL A 187 11.01 -37.43 -4.77
C VAL A 187 9.71 -36.77 -5.21
N PRO A 188 8.97 -36.09 -4.30
CA PRO A 188 7.77 -35.39 -4.68
C PRO A 188 8.04 -34.36 -5.81
N SER A 189 7.13 -34.31 -6.79
CA SER A 189 7.28 -33.48 -8.00
C SER A 189 7.54 -32.02 -7.69
N ARG A 190 6.92 -31.48 -6.66
CA ARG A 190 7.11 -30.11 -6.18
C ARG A 190 8.52 -29.87 -5.64
N ILE A 191 9.11 -30.85 -4.98
CA ILE A 191 10.49 -30.78 -4.45
C ILE A 191 11.50 -30.89 -5.59
N GLU A 192 11.21 -31.68 -6.60
CA GLU A 192 12.06 -31.87 -7.77
C GLU A 192 12.12 -30.57 -8.62
N GLN A 193 11.00 -29.88 -8.79
CA GLN A 193 10.95 -28.56 -9.44
C GLN A 193 11.82 -27.53 -8.69
N PHE A 194 11.77 -27.47 -7.38
CA PHE A 194 12.63 -26.59 -6.57
C PHE A 194 14.12 -26.89 -6.71
N ARG A 195 14.51 -28.17 -6.82
CA ARG A 195 15.91 -28.57 -7.06
C ARG A 195 16.38 -28.16 -8.45
N HIS A 196 15.53 -28.23 -9.47
CA HIS A 196 15.86 -27.82 -10.84
C HIS A 196 16.07 -26.31 -10.97
N ASP A 197 15.26 -25.49 -10.31
CA ASP A 197 15.39 -24.03 -10.33
C ASP A 197 16.61 -23.53 -9.54
N SER A 198 16.96 -24.18 -8.43
CA SER A 198 18.17 -23.88 -7.66
C SER A 198 19.46 -24.36 -8.37
N GLY A 199 19.40 -25.45 -9.14
CA GLY A 199 20.51 -25.98 -9.93
C GLY A 199 20.87 -25.10 -11.13
N ARG A 200 19.90 -24.48 -11.78
CA ARG A 200 20.13 -23.54 -12.89
C ARG A 200 20.83 -22.25 -12.49
N ARG A 201 20.73 -21.85 -11.24
CA ARG A 201 21.45 -20.68 -10.69
C ARG A 201 22.92 -20.97 -10.36
N ARG A 202 23.33 -22.23 -10.15
CA ARG A 202 24.73 -22.62 -9.81
C ARG A 202 25.58 -23.04 -11.00
N ALA A 203 25.04 -23.37 -12.17
CA ALA A 203 25.76 -23.96 -13.30
C ALA A 203 26.37 -22.94 -14.31
N LYS A 204 26.38 -21.63 -14.01
CA LYS A 204 26.98 -20.60 -14.91
C LYS A 204 28.25 -19.94 -14.40
N ALA A 205 28.95 -20.57 -13.49
CA ALA A 205 30.26 -20.04 -13.03
C ALA A 205 31.29 -21.15 -13.01
N LEU A 206 32.01 -21.30 -14.13
CA LEU A 206 33.40 -21.77 -14.18
C LEU A 206 33.84 -22.02 -15.64
N TRP A 207 34.58 -21.07 -16.26
CA TRP A 207 35.68 -21.34 -17.16
C TRP A 207 36.62 -20.12 -17.34
N PRO A 208 37.91 -20.25 -17.61
CA PRO A 208 38.94 -19.36 -17.15
C PRO A 208 39.48 -18.42 -18.22
N ALA A 209 39.76 -17.17 -17.85
CA ALA A 209 40.66 -16.27 -18.58
C ALA A 209 41.24 -15.20 -17.62
N GLY A 210 42.28 -15.57 -16.89
CA GLY A 210 42.81 -14.79 -15.76
C GLY A 210 43.56 -13.50 -16.09
N ALA A 211 43.83 -13.11 -17.33
CA ALA A 211 44.52 -11.86 -17.67
C ALA A 211 43.62 -10.81 -18.33
N PHE A 212 42.54 -11.24 -18.98
CA PHE A 212 41.51 -10.34 -19.54
C PHE A 212 40.55 -9.84 -18.45
N ILE A 213 40.45 -10.59 -17.37
CA ILE A 213 39.57 -10.29 -16.24
C ILE A 213 40.06 -9.09 -15.41
N LEU A 214 41.36 -8.86 -15.26
CA LEU A 214 41.86 -7.73 -14.45
C LEU A 214 41.56 -6.37 -15.11
N ALA A 215 41.70 -6.28 -16.43
CA ALA A 215 41.33 -5.07 -17.17
C ALA A 215 39.80 -4.83 -17.19
N ILE A 216 39.02 -5.91 -17.36
CA ILE A 216 37.55 -5.84 -17.28
C ILE A 216 37.07 -5.57 -15.85
N VAL A 217 37.72 -6.08 -14.82
CA VAL A 217 37.41 -5.80 -13.41
C VAL A 217 37.69 -4.35 -13.04
N LEU A 218 38.79 -3.74 -13.54
CA LEU A 218 39.06 -2.32 -13.30
C LEU A 218 38.11 -1.39 -14.08
N VAL A 219 37.74 -1.75 -15.30
CA VAL A 219 36.75 -1.02 -16.09
C VAL A 219 35.34 -1.28 -15.53
N ALA A 220 35.02 -2.50 -15.09
CA ALA A 220 33.78 -2.85 -14.46
C ALA A 220 33.64 -2.26 -13.04
N LEU A 221 34.74 -2.15 -12.28
CA LEU A 221 34.77 -1.48 -10.99
C LEU A 221 34.57 0.03 -11.12
N GLY A 222 35.24 0.65 -12.10
CA GLY A 222 35.02 2.06 -12.46
C GLY A 222 33.62 2.31 -12.98
N TRP A 223 33.09 1.41 -13.82
CA TRP A 223 31.71 1.47 -14.32
C TRP A 223 30.69 1.09 -13.25
N PHE A 224 31.01 0.15 -12.35
CA PHE A 224 30.18 -0.22 -11.20
C PHE A 224 30.13 0.92 -10.18
N VAL A 225 31.25 1.56 -9.85
CA VAL A 225 31.27 2.76 -8.99
C VAL A 225 30.54 3.93 -9.65
N TYR A 226 30.71 4.11 -10.98
CA TYR A 226 29.97 5.12 -11.75
C TYR A 226 28.46 4.80 -11.84
N ARG A 227 28.11 3.51 -11.96
CA ARG A 227 26.73 3.05 -12.03
C ARG A 227 26.04 3.01 -10.65
N THR A 228 26.75 2.66 -9.57
CA THR A 228 26.21 2.73 -8.19
C THR A 228 26.09 4.17 -7.69
N ALA A 229 26.98 5.07 -8.17
CA ALA A 229 26.84 6.51 -7.91
C ALA A 229 25.70 7.18 -8.70
N ARG A 230 25.19 6.51 -9.75
CA ARG A 230 24.11 7.01 -10.63
C ARG A 230 22.92 6.05 -10.78
N ALA A 231 22.89 4.93 -10.08
CA ALA A 231 21.73 4.06 -10.09
C ALA A 231 20.54 4.82 -9.45
N PRO A 232 19.49 5.13 -10.20
CA PRO A 232 18.25 5.57 -9.58
C PRO A 232 17.78 4.43 -8.67
N GLY A 233 17.50 4.76 -7.39
CA GLY A 233 17.17 3.79 -6.36
C GLY A 233 16.13 2.80 -6.83
N ARG A 234 16.52 1.55 -7.04
CA ARG A 234 15.58 0.45 -7.11
C ARG A 234 14.83 0.45 -5.79
N ILE A 235 13.51 0.46 -5.85
CA ILE A 235 12.64 0.16 -4.70
C ILE A 235 12.79 -1.34 -4.41
N GLY A 236 13.99 -1.75 -4.02
CA GLY A 236 14.29 -3.07 -3.51
C GLY A 236 14.21 -3.00 -1.99
N HIS A 237 13.55 -3.95 -1.35
CA HIS A 237 13.47 -4.06 0.10
C HIS A 237 14.90 -4.16 0.66
N SER A 238 15.40 -3.07 1.22
CA SER A 238 16.55 -3.13 2.10
C SER A 238 16.20 -4.03 3.29
N PRO A 239 17.15 -4.79 3.85
CA PRO A 239 16.91 -5.53 5.09
C PRO A 239 16.30 -4.59 6.13
N ALA A 240 15.25 -5.04 6.82
CA ALA A 240 14.57 -4.23 7.82
C ALA A 240 15.58 -3.68 8.84
N GLU A 241 15.56 -2.38 9.07
CA GLU A 241 16.44 -1.74 10.04
C GLU A 241 16.14 -2.30 11.44
N ALA A 242 17.18 -2.66 12.19
CA ALA A 242 17.04 -3.25 13.53
C ALA A 242 16.21 -2.38 14.50
N LYS A 243 16.23 -1.06 14.31
CA LYS A 243 15.46 -0.06 15.08
C LYS A 243 14.18 0.36 14.37
N SER A 244 13.52 -0.54 13.65
CA SER A 244 12.22 -0.31 13.01
C SER A 244 11.11 -1.02 13.75
N ILE A 245 9.94 -0.37 13.87
CA ILE A 245 8.81 -0.86 14.64
C ILE A 245 7.47 -0.55 13.97
N ALA A 246 6.54 -1.51 14.04
CA ALA A 246 5.13 -1.32 13.76
C ALA A 246 4.31 -1.53 15.03
N VAL A 247 3.43 -0.60 15.37
CA VAL A 247 2.49 -0.71 16.50
C VAL A 247 1.17 -1.18 15.95
N LEU A 248 0.81 -2.45 16.19
CA LEU A 248 -0.44 -3.03 15.69
C LEU A 248 -1.65 -2.49 16.47
N PRO A 249 -2.86 -2.53 15.88
CA PRO A 249 -4.08 -2.19 16.59
C PRO A 249 -4.21 -3.00 17.88
N PHE A 250 -4.51 -2.33 18.98
CA PHE A 250 -4.67 -2.99 20.26
C PHE A 250 -6.03 -3.68 20.34
N ASP A 251 -6.07 -4.85 20.98
CA ASP A 251 -7.30 -5.60 21.20
C ASP A 251 -8.10 -4.94 22.32
N ASN A 252 -9.41 -4.75 22.11
CA ASN A 252 -10.30 -4.21 23.15
C ASN A 252 -10.94 -5.37 23.91
N PHE A 253 -10.64 -5.48 25.21
CA PHE A 253 -11.23 -6.45 26.15
C PHE A 253 -12.15 -5.78 27.16
N SER A 254 -12.60 -4.54 26.91
CA SER A 254 -13.60 -3.87 27.72
C SER A 254 -15.01 -4.44 27.43
N ASP A 255 -15.90 -4.35 28.42
CA ASP A 255 -17.28 -4.86 28.31
C ASP A 255 -18.13 -4.03 27.34
N ASP A 256 -17.78 -2.75 27.11
CA ASP A 256 -18.48 -1.87 26.15
C ASP A 256 -17.73 -1.84 24.80
N LYS A 257 -18.45 -2.17 23.73
CA LYS A 257 -17.92 -2.07 22.35
C LYS A 257 -17.59 -0.62 21.95
N GLN A 258 -18.18 0.36 22.59
CA GLN A 258 -17.86 1.78 22.37
C GLN A 258 -16.44 2.12 22.82
N ASP A 259 -15.84 1.38 23.74
CA ASP A 259 -14.45 1.53 24.15
C ASP A 259 -13.41 1.13 23.07
N SER A 260 -13.85 0.65 21.89
CA SER A 260 -12.95 0.38 20.78
C SER A 260 -12.17 1.62 20.34
N TYR A 261 -12.81 2.80 20.34
CA TYR A 261 -12.14 4.07 20.04
C TYR A 261 -11.04 4.41 21.05
N PHE A 262 -11.25 4.02 22.31
CA PHE A 262 -10.27 4.27 23.36
C PHE A 262 -9.03 3.38 23.20
N ALA A 263 -9.20 2.10 22.85
CA ALA A 263 -8.07 1.21 22.56
C ALA A 263 -7.27 1.71 21.34
N ASP A 264 -7.97 2.18 20.31
CA ASP A 264 -7.38 2.78 19.12
C ASP A 264 -6.64 4.08 19.44
N GLY A 265 -7.19 4.88 20.35
CA GLY A 265 -6.56 6.11 20.84
C GLY A 265 -5.24 5.82 21.56
N ILE A 266 -5.21 4.85 22.46
CA ILE A 266 -3.97 4.46 23.17
C ILE A 266 -2.91 3.96 22.20
N GLN A 267 -3.29 3.10 21.24
CA GLN A 267 -2.37 2.62 20.20
C GLN A 267 -1.79 3.79 19.39
N ASP A 268 -2.65 4.71 18.98
CA ASP A 268 -2.26 5.87 18.17
C ASP A 268 -1.36 6.85 18.94
N ASP A 269 -1.61 7.02 20.22
CA ASP A 269 -0.78 7.88 21.08
C ASP A 269 0.60 7.27 21.36
N ILE A 270 0.67 5.95 21.59
CA ILE A 270 1.95 5.22 21.68
C ILE A 270 2.72 5.36 20.36
N LEU A 271 2.05 5.18 19.23
CA LEU A 271 2.63 5.37 17.90
C LEU A 271 3.13 6.81 17.73
N THR A 272 2.32 7.81 18.13
CA THR A 272 2.67 9.23 18.07
C THR A 272 3.87 9.54 18.97
N ALA A 273 3.93 9.00 20.18
CA ALA A 273 5.08 9.15 21.07
C ALA A 273 6.35 8.55 20.47
N LEU A 274 6.28 7.32 19.95
CA LEU A 274 7.40 6.66 19.27
C LEU A 274 7.85 7.41 18.02
N SER A 275 6.91 8.01 17.27
CA SER A 275 7.22 8.75 16.04
C SER A 275 8.06 10.02 16.27
N LYS A 276 8.13 10.51 17.52
CA LYS A 276 8.98 11.63 17.94
C LYS A 276 10.44 11.23 18.17
N ILE A 277 10.76 9.92 18.19
CA ILE A 277 12.11 9.42 18.42
C ILE A 277 12.83 9.29 17.07
N SER A 278 13.84 10.11 16.83
CA SER A 278 14.54 10.20 15.56
C SER A 278 15.37 8.94 15.21
N ASP A 279 15.85 8.22 16.23
CA ASP A 279 16.65 7.01 16.08
C ASP A 279 15.82 5.74 15.87
N LEU A 280 14.49 5.87 15.75
CA LEU A 280 13.56 4.80 15.40
C LEU A 280 12.97 5.05 14.00
N LYS A 281 12.69 3.97 13.27
CA LYS A 281 11.78 3.99 12.12
C LYS A 281 10.43 3.47 12.60
N VAL A 282 9.42 4.32 12.62
CA VAL A 282 8.07 3.99 13.09
C VAL A 282 7.10 4.00 11.92
N ILE A 283 6.38 2.89 11.75
CA ILE A 283 5.38 2.76 10.68
C ILE A 283 4.11 3.51 11.06
N SER A 284 3.55 4.22 10.11
CA SER A 284 2.34 5.03 10.30
C SER A 284 1.10 4.18 10.58
N ARG A 285 0.12 4.78 11.27
CA ARG A 285 -1.15 4.15 11.67
C ARG A 285 -1.91 3.58 10.46
N SER A 286 -1.97 4.31 9.35
CA SER A 286 -2.67 3.90 8.13
C SER A 286 -2.21 2.54 7.59
N SER A 287 -0.90 2.25 7.67
CA SER A 287 -0.34 0.97 7.22
C SER A 287 -0.64 -0.20 8.15
N VAL A 288 -0.87 0.03 9.45
CA VAL A 288 -1.06 -1.04 10.45
C VAL A 288 -2.53 -1.37 10.72
N MET A 289 -3.48 -0.47 10.46
CA MET A 289 -4.89 -0.63 10.82
C MET A 289 -5.58 -1.84 10.18
N ARG A 290 -5.13 -2.31 9.03
CA ARG A 290 -5.67 -3.53 8.40
C ARG A 290 -5.41 -4.81 9.19
N TYR A 291 -4.44 -4.80 10.10
CA TYR A 291 -4.08 -5.98 10.89
C TYR A 291 -4.86 -6.07 12.20
N ARG A 292 -6.08 -5.54 12.23
CA ARG A 292 -6.99 -5.59 13.39
C ARG A 292 -7.53 -6.99 13.65
N GLU A 293 -7.62 -7.85 12.65
CA GLU A 293 -8.18 -9.19 12.79
C GLU A 293 -7.25 -10.16 13.51
N ASN A 294 -7.83 -11.08 14.29
CA ASN A 294 -7.16 -11.93 15.29
C ASN A 294 -6.21 -13.03 14.74
N ASN A 295 -5.99 -13.12 13.44
CA ASN A 295 -5.08 -14.13 12.89
C ASN A 295 -3.79 -13.48 12.36
N ARG A 296 -2.99 -12.90 13.27
CA ARG A 296 -1.80 -12.11 12.95
C ARG A 296 -0.58 -13.01 12.74
N ASN A 297 -0.11 -13.13 11.50
CA ASN A 297 1.18 -13.70 11.21
C ASN A 297 2.27 -12.62 11.31
N LEU A 298 2.91 -12.47 12.47
CA LEU A 298 3.86 -11.38 12.73
C LEU A 298 5.04 -11.34 11.76
N PRO A 299 5.69 -12.46 11.40
CA PRO A 299 6.74 -12.46 10.37
C PRO A 299 6.26 -11.94 9.02
N GLN A 300 5.03 -12.28 8.61
CA GLN A 300 4.46 -11.78 7.37
C GLN A 300 4.19 -10.27 7.45
N ILE A 301 3.56 -9.80 8.53
CA ILE A 301 3.28 -8.38 8.77
C ILE A 301 4.59 -7.57 8.76
N ALA A 302 5.60 -8.06 9.45
CA ALA A 302 6.91 -7.41 9.50
C ALA A 302 7.57 -7.33 8.12
N SER A 303 7.45 -8.38 7.31
CA SER A 303 7.93 -8.39 5.93
C SER A 303 7.16 -7.41 5.04
N GLU A 304 5.82 -7.35 5.15
CA GLU A 304 4.97 -6.43 4.38
C GLU A 304 5.24 -4.96 4.74
N LEU A 305 5.52 -4.68 6.03
CA LEU A 305 5.81 -3.34 6.55
C LEU A 305 7.31 -2.99 6.52
N ASN A 306 8.17 -3.93 6.20
CA ASN A 306 9.63 -3.82 6.26
C ASN A 306 10.13 -3.29 7.61
N VAL A 307 9.74 -3.99 8.70
CA VAL A 307 10.16 -3.71 10.08
C VAL A 307 10.79 -4.94 10.73
N ALA A 308 11.67 -4.70 11.70
CA ALA A 308 12.28 -5.76 12.50
C ALA A 308 11.44 -6.11 13.73
N ASN A 309 10.70 -5.14 14.27
CA ASN A 309 9.99 -5.29 15.53
C ASN A 309 8.50 -4.95 15.38
N VAL A 310 7.67 -5.61 16.18
CA VAL A 310 6.24 -5.38 16.25
C VAL A 310 5.86 -5.16 17.72
N LEU A 311 5.02 -4.17 17.99
CA LEU A 311 4.35 -3.97 19.26
C LEU A 311 2.90 -4.45 19.13
N GLU A 312 2.51 -5.39 19.96
CA GLU A 312 1.13 -5.79 20.15
C GLU A 312 0.65 -5.37 21.54
N GLY A 313 -0.65 -5.22 21.69
CA GLY A 313 -1.21 -4.86 22.98
C GLY A 313 -2.70 -5.10 23.08
N SER A 314 -3.20 -4.93 24.29
CA SER A 314 -4.62 -4.96 24.59
C SER A 314 -4.98 -3.93 25.64
N VAL A 315 -6.22 -3.46 25.58
CA VAL A 315 -6.80 -2.50 26.53
C VAL A 315 -8.05 -3.09 27.13
N ARG A 316 -8.17 -2.98 28.45
CA ARG A 316 -9.39 -3.31 29.19
C ARG A 316 -9.72 -2.16 30.13
N ARG A 317 -10.89 -1.58 29.95
CA ARG A 317 -11.44 -0.54 30.81
C ARG A 317 -12.54 -1.11 31.67
N ALA A 318 -12.53 -0.81 32.97
CA ALA A 318 -13.57 -1.21 33.91
C ALA A 318 -13.86 -0.01 34.85
N GLY A 319 -14.85 0.81 34.50
CA GLY A 319 -15.15 2.05 35.21
C GLY A 319 -14.01 3.06 35.13
N ASP A 320 -13.40 3.44 36.26
CA ASP A 320 -12.32 4.41 36.35
C ASP A 320 -10.92 3.74 36.30
N GLU A 321 -10.86 2.43 36.17
CA GLU A 321 -9.62 1.66 36.06
C GLU A 321 -9.37 1.22 34.61
N ILE A 322 -8.10 1.25 34.20
CA ILE A 322 -7.63 0.79 32.92
C ILE A 322 -6.47 -0.15 33.09
N ARG A 323 -6.51 -1.27 32.37
CA ARG A 323 -5.36 -2.15 32.17
C ARG A 323 -4.93 -2.08 30.71
N VAL A 324 -3.65 -1.72 30.49
CA VAL A 324 -3.01 -1.77 29.19
C VAL A 324 -1.92 -2.84 29.24
N THR A 325 -1.95 -3.81 28.32
CA THR A 325 -0.88 -4.78 28.14
C THR A 325 -0.14 -4.43 26.85
N ALA A 326 1.18 -4.43 26.89
CA ALA A 326 2.02 -4.16 25.73
C ALA A 326 3.15 -5.19 25.63
N GLN A 327 3.41 -5.69 24.41
CA GLN A 327 4.40 -6.73 24.14
C GLN A 327 5.22 -6.33 22.90
N LEU A 328 6.54 -6.23 23.05
CA LEU A 328 7.48 -5.98 21.96
C LEU A 328 8.08 -7.29 21.50
N ILE A 329 7.97 -7.57 20.21
CA ILE A 329 8.36 -8.85 19.59
C ILE A 329 9.36 -8.58 18.47
N ASP A 330 10.51 -9.30 18.45
CA ASP A 330 11.35 -9.39 17.25
C ASP A 330 10.61 -10.26 16.23
N ALA A 331 10.04 -9.63 15.21
CA ALA A 331 9.16 -10.30 14.27
C ALA A 331 9.89 -11.24 13.29
N ARG A 332 11.23 -11.23 13.24
CA ARG A 332 12.05 -12.17 12.44
C ARG A 332 12.18 -13.53 13.11
N THR A 333 12.21 -13.53 14.44
CA THR A 333 12.42 -14.73 15.27
C THR A 333 11.19 -15.13 16.07
N ASP A 334 10.15 -14.31 16.04
CA ASP A 334 8.93 -14.43 16.85
C ASP A 334 9.26 -14.52 18.37
N THR A 335 10.25 -13.72 18.78
CA THR A 335 10.75 -13.73 20.15
C THR A 335 10.28 -12.50 20.89
N HIS A 336 9.67 -12.68 22.05
CA HIS A 336 9.30 -11.58 22.92
C HIS A 336 10.55 -10.91 23.51
N LEU A 337 10.77 -9.65 23.17
CA LEU A 337 11.85 -8.82 23.70
C LEU A 337 11.46 -8.19 25.03
N TRP A 338 10.18 -7.90 25.22
CA TRP A 338 9.63 -7.27 26.39
C TRP A 338 8.12 -7.43 26.42
N ALA A 339 7.54 -7.60 27.63
CA ALA A 339 6.11 -7.60 27.87
C ALA A 339 5.84 -7.00 29.26
N GLU A 340 4.83 -6.14 29.36
CA GLU A 340 4.45 -5.48 30.60
C GLU A 340 2.96 -5.16 30.61
N HIS A 341 2.36 -5.06 31.77
CA HIS A 341 1.01 -4.59 31.98
C HIS A 341 0.98 -3.39 32.92
N TYR A 342 0.11 -2.45 32.60
CA TYR A 342 -0.04 -1.19 33.33
C TYR A 342 -1.46 -1.11 33.90
N ASP A 343 -1.59 -1.17 35.24
CA ASP A 343 -2.84 -0.95 35.93
C ASP A 343 -2.85 0.49 36.47
N ARG A 344 -3.73 1.34 35.95
CA ARG A 344 -3.79 2.77 36.26
C ARG A 344 -5.25 3.24 36.30
N LYS A 345 -5.46 4.46 36.81
CA LYS A 345 -6.72 5.15 36.61
C LYS A 345 -6.80 5.71 35.20
N THR A 346 -8.01 5.85 34.67
CA THR A 346 -8.23 6.42 33.33
C THR A 346 -7.62 7.81 33.18
N SER A 347 -7.56 8.62 34.28
CA SER A 347 -6.90 9.92 34.31
C SER A 347 -5.38 9.87 34.02
N ASP A 348 -4.75 8.70 34.21
CA ASP A 348 -3.30 8.54 34.10
C ASP A 348 -2.88 7.84 32.79
N VAL A 349 -3.81 7.70 31.84
CA VAL A 349 -3.57 7.04 30.55
C VAL A 349 -2.37 7.63 29.78
N PHE A 350 -2.20 8.94 29.82
CA PHE A 350 -1.05 9.61 29.15
C PHE A 350 0.31 9.23 29.74
N ALA A 351 0.37 8.85 31.03
CA ALA A 351 1.60 8.35 31.63
C ALA A 351 1.98 6.98 31.06
N ILE A 352 1.00 6.11 30.81
CA ILE A 352 1.24 4.79 30.21
C ILE A 352 1.90 4.93 28.83
N GLN A 353 1.41 5.83 27.99
CA GLN A 353 1.92 6.05 26.63
C GLN A 353 3.41 6.45 26.66
N SER A 354 3.78 7.36 27.55
CA SER A 354 5.17 7.82 27.73
C SER A 354 6.05 6.69 28.26
N GLU A 355 5.60 5.94 29.26
CA GLU A 355 6.32 4.81 29.85
C GLU A 355 6.55 3.71 28.82
N VAL A 356 5.56 3.36 28.02
CA VAL A 356 5.68 2.35 26.95
C VAL A 356 6.70 2.81 25.89
N ALA A 357 6.62 4.07 25.43
CA ALA A 357 7.55 4.59 24.43
C ALA A 357 9.01 4.63 24.95
N GLU A 358 9.24 5.04 26.20
CA GLU A 358 10.58 5.02 26.81
C GLU A 358 11.12 3.59 26.98
N ASN A 359 10.28 2.63 27.37
CA ASN A 359 10.66 1.23 27.50
C ASN A 359 11.04 0.63 26.14
N ILE A 360 10.26 0.88 25.10
CA ILE A 360 10.56 0.45 23.73
C ILE A 360 11.88 1.05 23.25
N ALA A 361 12.09 2.37 23.40
CA ALA A 361 13.32 3.02 23.02
C ALA A 361 14.53 2.37 23.71
N THR A 362 14.42 2.08 25.01
CA THR A 362 15.47 1.42 25.79
C THR A 362 15.75 0.00 25.27
N ARG A 363 14.72 -0.79 25.01
CA ARG A 363 14.86 -2.18 24.54
C ARG A 363 15.45 -2.25 23.14
N LEU A 364 15.08 -1.35 22.26
CA LEU A 364 15.63 -1.23 20.91
C LEU A 364 16.97 -0.49 20.86
N ARG A 365 17.50 -0.06 22.02
CA ARG A 365 18.74 0.71 22.15
C ARG A 365 18.72 1.98 21.28
N ALA A 366 17.56 2.59 21.18
CA ALA A 366 17.39 3.86 20.49
C ALA A 366 17.94 4.99 21.37
N ALA A 367 18.67 5.92 20.77
CA ALA A 367 19.11 7.12 21.44
C ALA A 367 17.90 8.04 21.66
N LEU A 368 17.66 8.43 22.91
CA LEU A 368 16.58 9.33 23.29
C LEU A 368 17.20 10.62 23.85
N SER A 369 17.08 11.70 23.10
CA SER A 369 17.55 13.00 23.55
C SER A 369 16.66 13.59 24.66
N PRO A 370 17.19 14.51 25.50
CA PRO A 370 16.37 15.18 26.53
C PRO A 370 15.15 15.91 25.94
N ALA A 371 15.28 16.48 24.74
CA ALA A 371 14.18 17.16 24.04
C ALA A 371 13.10 16.19 23.59
N GLU A 372 13.46 15.04 23.02
CA GLU A 372 12.52 13.98 22.64
C GLU A 372 11.81 13.39 23.85
N LYS A 373 12.55 13.16 24.94
CA LYS A 373 11.97 12.70 26.20
C LYS A 373 10.94 13.70 26.75
N ALA A 374 11.26 14.99 26.74
CA ALA A 374 10.30 16.02 27.12
C ALA A 374 9.08 16.06 26.21
N ALA A 375 9.28 15.93 24.89
CA ALA A 375 8.18 15.93 23.90
C ALA A 375 7.24 14.74 24.04
N ILE A 376 7.76 13.56 24.41
CA ILE A 376 6.95 12.36 24.66
C ILE A 376 6.10 12.50 25.93
N SER A 377 6.59 13.22 26.93
CA SER A 377 5.94 13.37 28.25
C SER A 377 4.87 14.46 28.28
N VAL A 378 4.64 15.21 27.20
CA VAL A 378 3.63 16.29 27.15
C VAL A 378 2.23 15.67 27.11
N ARG A 379 1.39 16.06 28.09
CA ARG A 379 -0.05 15.74 28.08
C ARG A 379 -0.77 16.71 27.14
N PRO A 380 -1.54 16.20 26.15
CA PRO A 380 -2.22 17.06 25.20
C PRO A 380 -3.36 17.87 25.81
N THR A 381 -4.07 17.33 26.79
CA THR A 381 -5.13 17.96 27.58
C THR A 381 -5.29 17.27 28.92
N SER A 382 -5.93 17.91 29.89
CA SER A 382 -6.34 17.32 31.17
C SER A 382 -7.82 16.88 31.17
N ASP A 383 -8.60 17.27 30.15
CA ASP A 383 -10.02 16.93 30.01
C ASP A 383 -10.17 15.69 29.12
N LEU A 384 -10.54 14.55 29.73
CA LEU A 384 -10.69 13.27 29.02
C LEU A 384 -11.82 13.27 27.99
N GLU A 385 -12.92 14.02 28.24
CA GLU A 385 -13.99 14.11 27.25
C GLU A 385 -13.56 14.96 26.05
N ALA A 386 -12.79 16.04 26.27
CA ALA A 386 -12.20 16.81 25.19
C ALA A 386 -11.25 15.92 24.35
N PHE A 387 -10.49 15.05 25.02
CA PHE A 387 -9.60 14.11 24.34
C PHE A 387 -10.38 13.07 23.54
N ASP A 388 -11.46 12.53 24.05
CA ASP A 388 -12.31 11.55 23.33
C ASP A 388 -12.95 12.18 22.08
N LEU A 389 -13.49 13.41 22.18
CA LEU A 389 -14.01 14.18 21.05
C LEU A 389 -12.92 14.39 19.96
N PHE A 390 -11.71 14.73 20.40
CA PHE A 390 -10.54 14.90 19.52
C PHE A 390 -10.20 13.60 18.78
N LEU A 391 -10.16 12.44 19.45
CA LEU A 391 -9.87 11.15 18.83
C LEU A 391 -10.92 10.78 17.78
N GLN A 392 -12.21 10.99 18.08
CA GLN A 392 -13.29 10.76 17.12
C GLN A 392 -13.16 11.67 15.89
N ALA A 393 -12.81 12.94 16.09
CA ALA A 393 -12.61 13.88 14.99
C ALA A 393 -11.41 13.50 14.12
N LYS A 394 -10.29 13.11 14.76
CA LYS A 394 -9.07 12.67 14.07
C LYS A 394 -9.35 11.44 13.20
N GLU A 395 -10.11 10.47 13.71
CA GLU A 395 -10.53 9.29 12.96
C GLU A 395 -11.34 9.69 11.72
N LEU A 396 -12.32 10.59 11.85
CA LEU A 396 -13.12 11.08 10.72
C LEU A 396 -12.27 11.79 9.65
N ILE A 397 -11.20 12.49 10.03
CA ILE A 397 -10.32 13.18 9.08
C ILE A 397 -9.41 12.18 8.35
N THR A 398 -8.95 11.14 9.06
CA THR A 398 -7.92 10.21 8.54
C THR A 398 -8.51 9.00 7.81
N SER A 399 -9.71 8.51 8.20
CA SER A 399 -10.31 7.28 7.67
C SER A 399 -11.09 7.44 6.36
N VAL A 400 -11.51 8.67 6.03
CA VAL A 400 -12.48 8.96 4.96
C VAL A 400 -11.86 9.72 3.77
N GLN A 401 -10.54 9.69 3.64
CA GLN A 401 -9.87 10.32 2.51
C GLN A 401 -10.31 9.66 1.19
N ASP A 402 -10.62 10.50 0.19
CA ASP A 402 -11.04 10.10 -1.15
C ASP A 402 -12.34 9.27 -1.22
N THR A 403 -13.27 9.47 -0.27
CA THR A 403 -14.60 8.83 -0.28
C THR A 403 -15.70 9.85 -0.60
N PRO A 404 -16.86 9.41 -1.14
CA PRO A 404 -18.00 10.30 -1.44
C PRO A 404 -18.50 11.10 -0.22
N ASN A 405 -18.27 10.60 0.99
CA ASN A 405 -18.74 11.23 2.24
C ASN A 405 -17.68 12.13 2.90
N GLN A 406 -16.57 12.40 2.24
CA GLN A 406 -15.44 13.15 2.84
C GLN A 406 -15.85 14.53 3.33
N LYS A 407 -16.62 15.28 2.57
CA LYS A 407 -17.12 16.62 2.96
C LYS A 407 -17.91 16.57 4.28
N GLU A 408 -18.85 15.64 4.40
CA GLU A 408 -19.69 15.50 5.60
C GLU A 408 -18.87 15.07 6.82
N SER A 409 -17.90 14.17 6.61
CA SER A 409 -16.98 13.71 7.65
C SER A 409 -16.11 14.85 8.17
N LEU A 410 -15.55 15.68 7.27
CA LEU A 410 -14.77 16.85 7.66
C LEU A 410 -15.61 17.87 8.45
N LEU A 411 -16.85 18.14 8.01
CA LEU A 411 -17.75 19.04 8.74
C LEU A 411 -18.14 18.49 10.11
N ARG A 412 -18.33 17.16 10.24
CA ARG A 412 -18.58 16.51 11.52
C ARG A 412 -17.34 16.59 12.42
N ALA A 413 -16.16 16.34 11.88
CA ALA A 413 -14.90 16.43 12.61
C ALA A 413 -14.67 17.84 13.17
N ILE A 414 -14.95 18.88 12.38
CA ILE A 414 -14.85 20.28 12.84
C ILE A 414 -15.77 20.50 14.05
N ARG A 415 -17.03 20.05 14.02
CA ARG A 415 -17.94 20.22 15.18
C ARG A 415 -17.40 19.55 16.45
N LEU A 416 -16.88 18.33 16.33
CA LEU A 416 -16.28 17.60 17.46
C LEU A 416 -15.03 18.34 18.01
N LEU A 417 -14.22 18.91 17.12
CA LEU A 417 -13.05 19.69 17.52
C LEU A 417 -13.43 21.02 18.17
N ASP A 418 -14.49 21.68 17.69
CA ASP A 418 -15.02 22.91 18.32
C ASP A 418 -15.55 22.61 19.73
N GLU A 419 -16.23 21.46 19.93
CA GLU A 419 -16.67 21.01 21.25
C GLU A 419 -15.47 20.68 22.17
N ALA A 420 -14.45 20.00 21.65
CA ALA A 420 -13.22 19.73 22.42
C ALA A 420 -12.52 21.01 22.85
N ILE A 421 -12.40 21.99 21.95
CA ILE A 421 -11.84 23.32 22.22
C ILE A 421 -12.68 24.12 23.21
N ALA A 422 -14.00 24.03 23.13
CA ALA A 422 -14.90 24.68 24.09
C ALA A 422 -14.73 24.12 25.51
N ARG A 423 -14.41 22.83 25.66
CA ARG A 423 -14.11 22.20 26.95
C ARG A 423 -12.71 22.56 27.47
N ASP A 424 -11.70 22.52 26.60
CA ASP A 424 -10.34 22.90 26.94
C ASP A 424 -9.76 23.84 25.87
N GLY A 425 -9.90 25.15 26.10
CA GLY A 425 -9.35 26.19 25.20
C GLY A 425 -7.83 26.20 25.08
N ARG A 426 -7.11 25.36 25.86
CA ARG A 426 -5.65 25.20 25.80
C ARG A 426 -5.23 23.92 25.02
N PHE A 427 -6.15 23.19 24.47
CA PHE A 427 -5.88 21.97 23.72
C PHE A 427 -5.31 22.25 22.32
N ALA A 428 -4.00 22.50 22.25
CA ALA A 428 -3.30 22.92 21.02
C ALA A 428 -3.47 21.94 19.85
N LEU A 429 -3.47 20.61 20.10
CA LEU A 429 -3.67 19.59 19.07
C LEU A 429 -5.07 19.67 18.43
N ALA A 430 -6.11 20.00 19.20
CA ALA A 430 -7.45 20.18 18.64
C ALA A 430 -7.49 21.31 17.61
N TYR A 431 -6.81 22.43 17.89
CA TYR A 431 -6.66 23.52 16.93
C TYR A 431 -5.87 23.08 15.67
N CYS A 432 -4.81 22.27 15.82
CA CYS A 432 -4.04 21.76 14.68
C CYS A 432 -4.93 20.95 13.72
N TRP A 433 -5.74 20.03 14.28
CA TRP A 433 -6.62 19.20 13.48
C TRP A 433 -7.83 19.94 12.93
N ALA A 434 -8.34 20.96 13.63
CA ALA A 434 -9.35 21.85 13.08
C ALA A 434 -8.80 22.64 11.87
N ALA A 435 -7.54 23.12 11.95
CA ALA A 435 -6.88 23.76 10.84
C ALA A 435 -6.76 22.82 9.62
N ILE A 436 -6.34 21.57 9.84
CA ILE A 436 -6.24 20.54 8.77
C ILE A 436 -7.61 20.25 8.16
N ALA A 437 -8.68 20.13 8.97
CA ALA A 437 -10.01 19.88 8.45
C ALA A 437 -10.54 21.05 7.62
N HIS A 438 -10.32 22.30 8.05
CA HIS A 438 -10.67 23.49 7.27
C HIS A 438 -9.85 23.60 5.98
N ASP A 439 -8.53 23.31 6.05
CA ASP A 439 -7.63 23.29 4.89
C ASP A 439 -8.05 22.24 3.86
N ASN A 440 -8.43 21.04 4.30
CA ASN A 440 -8.94 19.99 3.42
C ASN A 440 -10.25 20.39 2.72
N LEU A 441 -11.20 21.03 3.42
CA LEU A 441 -12.43 21.56 2.79
C LEU A 441 -12.12 22.58 1.70
N TYR A 442 -11.12 23.42 1.94
CA TYR A 442 -10.67 24.43 0.97
C TYR A 442 -9.95 23.78 -0.21
N TRP A 443 -8.97 22.92 0.05
CA TRP A 443 -8.12 22.31 -0.96
C TRP A 443 -8.86 21.37 -1.93
N PHE A 444 -9.80 20.57 -1.41
CA PHE A 444 -10.61 19.66 -2.23
C PHE A 444 -11.83 20.33 -2.89
N ASP A 445 -11.88 21.66 -2.88
CA ASP A 445 -12.95 22.45 -3.52
C ASP A 445 -14.37 22.18 -2.96
N TYR A 446 -14.46 21.63 -1.74
CA TYR A 446 -15.75 21.47 -1.05
C TYR A 446 -16.30 22.80 -0.53
N ASP A 447 -15.42 23.74 -0.15
CA ASP A 447 -15.69 25.11 0.27
C ASP A 447 -14.43 25.96 0.05
N HIS A 448 -14.24 26.44 -1.17
CA HIS A 448 -13.08 27.25 -1.58
C HIS A 448 -13.21 28.75 -1.23
N ALA A 449 -14.11 29.10 -0.31
CA ALA A 449 -14.30 30.48 0.11
C ALA A 449 -13.08 30.98 0.94
N ALA A 450 -12.72 32.24 0.75
CA ALA A 450 -11.65 32.88 1.54
C ALA A 450 -11.89 32.81 3.05
N ALA A 451 -13.16 32.80 3.48
CA ALA A 451 -13.53 32.63 4.89
C ALA A 451 -13.11 31.28 5.44
N ARG A 452 -13.14 30.20 4.63
CA ARG A 452 -12.70 28.86 5.03
C ARG A 452 -11.20 28.84 5.32
N LEU A 453 -10.42 29.44 4.44
CA LEU A 453 -8.97 29.57 4.61
C LEU A 453 -8.62 30.43 5.85
N GLN A 454 -9.34 31.50 6.11
CA GLN A 454 -9.15 32.33 7.32
C GLN A 454 -9.42 31.56 8.62
N LEU A 455 -10.39 30.64 8.62
CA LEU A 455 -10.63 29.74 9.75
C LEU A 455 -9.45 28.80 9.98
N ALA A 456 -8.91 28.18 8.93
CA ALA A 456 -7.72 27.35 9.02
C ALA A 456 -6.53 28.13 9.61
N GLU A 457 -6.27 29.33 9.10
CA GLU A 457 -5.21 30.22 9.61
C GLU A 457 -5.42 30.65 11.06
N SER A 458 -6.67 30.89 11.47
CA SER A 458 -6.99 31.24 12.85
C SER A 458 -6.66 30.08 13.79
N CYS A 459 -7.04 28.86 13.42
CA CYS A 459 -6.71 27.67 14.19
C CYS A 459 -5.18 27.48 14.31
N VAL A 460 -4.44 27.63 13.19
CA VAL A 460 -2.96 27.58 13.21
C VAL A 460 -2.37 28.61 14.17
N ARG A 461 -2.84 29.87 14.13
CA ARG A 461 -2.35 30.91 15.03
C ARG A 461 -2.59 30.58 16.49
N GLN A 462 -3.77 30.05 16.83
CA GLN A 462 -4.09 29.64 18.21
C GLN A 462 -3.19 28.48 18.66
N ALA A 463 -3.01 27.47 17.82
CA ALA A 463 -2.14 26.33 18.12
C ALA A 463 -0.70 26.78 18.42
N LEU A 464 -0.13 27.65 17.57
CA LEU A 464 1.22 28.18 17.74
C LEU A 464 1.37 29.14 18.93
N GLN A 465 0.31 29.86 19.31
CA GLN A 465 0.31 30.69 20.55
C GLN A 465 0.32 29.81 21.80
N LEU A 466 -0.40 28.71 21.80
CA LEU A 466 -0.47 27.77 22.92
C LEU A 466 0.80 26.93 23.04
N ALA A 467 1.34 26.48 21.92
CA ALA A 467 2.48 25.58 21.85
C ALA A 467 3.41 25.93 20.66
N PRO A 468 4.31 26.91 20.81
CA PRO A 468 5.14 27.44 19.72
C PRO A 468 6.06 26.40 19.05
N ASP A 469 6.47 25.37 19.76
CA ASP A 469 7.39 24.31 19.28
C ASP A 469 6.65 23.03 18.86
N LEU A 470 5.31 23.03 18.85
CA LEU A 470 4.51 21.87 18.52
C LEU A 470 4.64 21.52 17.02
N GLY A 471 5.20 20.35 16.72
CA GLY A 471 5.44 19.90 15.33
C GLY A 471 4.17 19.84 14.49
N GLU A 472 3.05 19.40 15.07
CA GLU A 472 1.74 19.32 14.44
C GLU A 472 1.19 20.71 14.07
N ALA A 473 1.46 21.73 14.88
CA ALA A 473 1.05 23.12 14.56
C ALA A 473 1.85 23.67 13.37
N HIS A 474 3.15 23.37 13.33
CA HIS A 474 3.98 23.74 12.19
C HIS A 474 3.63 22.95 10.91
N LEU A 475 3.24 21.68 11.02
CA LEU A 475 2.74 20.91 9.89
C LEU A 475 1.43 21.50 9.34
N ALA A 476 0.49 21.85 10.22
CA ALA A 476 -0.75 22.53 9.83
C ALA A 476 -0.47 23.90 9.18
N GLN A 477 0.48 24.69 9.72
CA GLN A 477 0.93 25.94 9.11
C GLN A 477 1.49 25.72 7.71
N ALA A 478 2.28 24.67 7.52
CA ALA A 478 2.87 24.34 6.22
C ALA A 478 1.81 23.96 5.19
N LEU A 479 0.80 23.15 5.59
CA LEU A 479 -0.34 22.78 4.73
C LEU A 479 -1.11 24.01 4.28
N VAL A 480 -1.52 24.88 5.20
CA VAL A 480 -2.25 26.13 4.89
C VAL A 480 -1.42 27.05 4.00
N SER A 481 -0.11 27.16 4.25
CA SER A 481 0.78 27.99 3.41
C SER A 481 0.91 27.44 1.99
N TYR A 482 0.97 26.10 1.84
CA TYR A 482 1.08 25.42 0.55
C TYR A 482 -0.22 25.45 -0.23
N HIS A 483 -1.34 25.05 0.37
CA HIS A 483 -2.64 24.91 -0.26
C HIS A 483 -3.29 26.27 -0.51
N GLY A 484 -3.34 27.11 0.55
CA GLY A 484 -4.07 28.36 0.51
C GLY A 484 -3.34 29.49 -0.22
N HIS A 485 -2.00 29.58 -0.07
CA HIS A 485 -1.23 30.72 -0.56
C HIS A 485 -0.17 30.38 -1.59
N ARG A 486 0.13 29.08 -1.81
CA ARG A 486 1.29 28.64 -2.60
C ARG A 486 2.60 29.35 -2.19
N ASP A 487 2.69 29.66 -0.88
CA ASP A 487 3.89 30.24 -0.25
C ASP A 487 4.83 29.09 0.18
N TYR A 488 5.60 28.61 -0.79
CA TYR A 488 6.52 27.47 -0.60
C TYR A 488 7.63 27.82 0.38
N ALA A 489 8.06 29.08 0.45
CA ALA A 489 9.10 29.52 1.38
C ALA A 489 8.63 29.42 2.83
N ARG A 490 7.43 29.93 3.14
CA ARG A 490 6.82 29.84 4.46
C ARG A 490 6.49 28.40 4.84
N ALA A 491 5.95 27.62 3.91
CA ALA A 491 5.67 26.22 4.13
C ALA A 491 6.95 25.43 4.48
N ARG A 492 8.06 25.69 3.78
CA ARG A 492 9.35 25.06 4.03
C ARG A 492 9.93 25.42 5.40
N GLN A 493 9.82 26.69 5.82
CA GLN A 493 10.24 27.10 7.15
C GLN A 493 9.49 26.35 8.25
N ALA A 494 8.17 26.25 8.12
CA ALA A 494 7.34 25.49 9.04
C ALA A 494 7.68 23.98 9.02
N LEU A 495 7.86 23.38 7.84
CA LEU A 495 8.26 21.97 7.71
C LEU A 495 9.62 21.68 8.35
N ALA A 496 10.58 22.60 8.29
CA ALA A 496 11.87 22.42 8.96
C ALA A 496 11.74 22.29 10.49
N VAL A 497 10.76 22.95 11.09
CA VAL A 497 10.42 22.79 12.51
C VAL A 497 9.68 21.47 12.73
N ALA A 498 8.64 21.23 11.94
CA ALA A 498 7.83 20.00 12.02
C ALA A 498 8.70 18.74 11.89
N GLN A 499 9.66 18.71 10.97
CA GLN A 499 10.53 17.55 10.73
C GLN A 499 11.42 17.23 11.96
N ARG A 500 11.89 18.24 12.69
CA ARG A 500 12.68 18.02 13.92
C ARG A 500 11.84 17.42 15.03
N SER A 501 10.57 17.83 15.15
CA SER A 501 9.67 17.38 16.21
C SER A 501 8.92 16.11 15.86
N LEU A 502 8.76 15.81 14.55
CA LEU A 502 8.00 14.70 14.00
C LEU A 502 8.84 13.94 12.96
N PRO A 503 10.01 13.37 13.32
CA PRO A 503 10.97 12.79 12.38
C PRO A 503 10.45 11.53 11.64
N ASN A 504 9.39 10.90 12.17
CA ASN A 504 8.76 9.73 11.56
C ASN A 504 7.34 10.00 11.03
N ASN A 505 6.98 11.27 10.81
CA ASN A 505 5.68 11.61 10.23
C ASN A 505 5.74 11.63 8.70
N GLY A 506 5.09 10.65 8.04
CA GLY A 506 5.07 10.52 6.57
C GLY A 506 4.51 11.76 5.87
N GLN A 507 3.55 12.48 6.47
CA GLN A 507 2.94 13.66 5.86
C GLN A 507 3.92 14.84 5.76
N VAL A 508 4.85 14.97 6.73
CA VAL A 508 5.94 15.98 6.67
C VAL A 508 6.79 15.74 5.42
N TYR A 509 7.15 14.49 5.15
CA TYR A 509 7.95 14.13 3.97
C TYR A 509 7.15 14.25 2.68
N SER A 510 5.88 13.86 2.65
CA SER A 510 5.01 14.04 1.47
C SER A 510 4.91 15.50 1.09
N LEU A 511 4.60 16.39 2.04
CA LEU A 511 4.48 17.82 1.78
C LEU A 511 5.82 18.44 1.38
N THR A 512 6.93 18.01 1.98
CA THR A 512 8.27 18.41 1.53
C THR A 512 8.50 18.02 0.08
N GLY A 513 8.17 16.79 -0.30
CA GLY A 513 8.27 16.31 -1.69
C GLY A 513 7.38 17.09 -2.66
N TYR A 514 6.18 17.51 -2.24
CA TYR A 514 5.31 18.35 -3.09
C TYR A 514 5.92 19.73 -3.33
N ILE A 515 6.50 20.35 -2.31
CA ILE A 515 7.18 21.64 -2.46
C ILE A 515 8.42 21.50 -3.34
N ASP A 516 9.22 20.45 -3.11
CA ASP A 516 10.43 20.20 -3.89
C ASP A 516 10.13 20.05 -5.39
N ARG A 517 9.08 19.29 -5.76
CA ARG A 517 8.70 19.15 -7.18
C ARG A 517 8.19 20.46 -7.79
N ARG A 518 7.47 21.28 -6.99
CA ARG A 518 7.02 22.61 -7.45
C ARG A 518 8.18 23.57 -7.68
N GLU A 519 9.24 23.47 -6.87
CA GLU A 519 10.48 24.24 -7.03
C GLU A 519 11.46 23.63 -8.05
N GLY A 520 11.10 22.53 -8.72
CA GLY A 520 11.95 21.85 -9.71
C GLY A 520 13.11 21.05 -9.10
N LYS A 521 13.07 20.79 -7.79
CA LYS A 521 14.06 19.96 -7.06
C LYS A 521 13.66 18.48 -7.12
N TRP A 522 13.72 17.92 -8.31
CA TRP A 522 13.15 16.62 -8.63
C TRP A 522 13.73 15.45 -7.82
N ASP A 523 15.06 15.43 -7.65
CA ASP A 523 15.74 14.38 -6.87
C ASP A 523 15.42 14.49 -5.37
N ASP A 524 15.30 15.73 -4.85
CA ASP A 524 14.89 15.96 -3.46
C ASP A 524 13.43 15.50 -3.24
N SER A 525 12.54 15.85 -4.18
CA SER A 525 11.15 15.39 -4.19
C SER A 525 11.05 13.87 -4.15
N LEU A 526 11.83 13.19 -5.01
CA LEU A 526 11.85 11.73 -5.05
C LEU A 526 12.30 11.14 -3.70
N ARG A 527 13.40 11.66 -3.12
CA ARG A 527 13.87 11.19 -1.81
C ARG A 527 12.82 11.40 -0.72
N SER A 528 12.18 12.56 -0.70
CA SER A 528 11.15 12.89 0.30
C SER A 528 9.92 11.99 0.18
N LEU A 529 9.41 11.77 -1.04
CA LEU A 529 8.25 10.89 -1.26
C LEU A 529 8.59 9.41 -1.03
N GLN A 530 9.81 8.97 -1.36
CA GLN A 530 10.28 7.63 -1.02
C GLN A 530 10.34 7.44 0.50
N ARG A 531 10.85 8.44 1.24
CA ARG A 531 10.85 8.39 2.71
C ARG A 531 9.43 8.33 3.28
N ALA A 532 8.49 9.08 2.72
CA ALA A 532 7.08 8.96 3.09
C ALA A 532 6.55 7.54 2.86
N ALA A 533 6.87 6.91 1.72
CA ALA A 533 6.47 5.54 1.40
C ALA A 533 7.17 4.46 2.26
N GLU A 534 8.34 4.75 2.83
CA GLU A 534 9.00 3.88 3.81
C GLU A 534 8.33 3.93 5.18
N LEU A 535 7.84 5.11 5.58
CA LEU A 535 7.13 5.32 6.85
C LEU A 535 5.66 4.88 6.77
N ASP A 536 5.09 4.92 5.57
CA ASP A 536 3.70 4.52 5.33
C ASP A 536 3.59 3.61 4.09
N PRO A 537 4.15 2.38 4.16
CA PRO A 537 4.37 1.53 2.99
C PRO A 537 3.09 1.02 2.31
N ARG A 538 1.95 1.14 2.96
CA ARG A 538 0.64 0.68 2.45
C ARG A 538 -0.31 1.83 2.14
N ASN A 539 0.14 3.06 2.25
CA ASN A 539 -0.66 4.24 1.94
C ASN A 539 -0.75 4.45 0.42
N LEU A 540 -1.93 4.17 -0.14
CA LEU A 540 -2.17 4.30 -1.58
C LEU A 540 -2.05 5.74 -2.07
N LYS A 541 -2.33 6.74 -1.22
CA LYS A 541 -2.14 8.15 -1.56
C LYS A 541 -0.65 8.45 -1.79
N VAL A 542 0.23 8.00 -0.91
CA VAL A 542 1.69 8.20 -1.06
C VAL A 542 2.20 7.49 -2.32
N LEU A 543 1.66 6.30 -2.64
CA LEU A 543 1.97 5.61 -3.89
C LEU A 543 1.46 6.38 -5.12
N GLY A 544 0.26 6.98 -5.03
CA GLY A 544 -0.27 7.86 -6.06
C GLY A 544 0.61 9.11 -6.27
N ASP A 545 1.07 9.73 -5.20
CA ASP A 545 1.98 10.90 -5.27
C ASP A 545 3.32 10.55 -5.93
N LEU A 546 3.87 9.35 -5.66
CA LEU A 546 5.05 8.82 -6.35
C LEU A 546 4.76 8.53 -7.83
N SER A 547 3.57 7.99 -8.15
CA SER A 547 3.15 7.76 -9.53
C SER A 547 3.13 9.07 -10.33
N ILE A 548 2.55 10.12 -9.76
CA ILE A 548 2.55 11.46 -10.36
C ILE A 548 3.98 11.98 -10.58
N LEU A 549 4.87 11.79 -9.59
CA LEU A 549 6.26 12.22 -9.76
C LEU A 549 6.98 11.43 -10.86
N PHE A 550 6.80 10.12 -10.94
CA PHE A 550 7.37 9.30 -12.00
C PHE A 550 6.82 9.67 -13.39
N ASP A 551 5.57 10.06 -13.44
CA ASP A 551 4.92 10.59 -14.64
C ASP A 551 5.60 11.86 -15.13
N LEU A 552 5.69 12.86 -14.26
CA LEU A 552 6.37 14.12 -14.56
C LEU A 552 7.83 13.92 -15.03
N LEU A 553 8.50 12.90 -14.50
CA LEU A 553 9.88 12.51 -14.84
C LEU A 553 9.97 11.56 -16.04
N ARG A 554 8.86 11.11 -16.60
CA ARG A 554 8.75 10.10 -17.68
C ARG A 554 9.45 8.78 -17.31
N ARG A 555 9.37 8.38 -16.01
CA ARG A 555 9.94 7.14 -15.46
C ARG A 555 8.90 6.02 -15.45
N TYR A 556 8.48 5.61 -16.63
CA TYR A 556 7.35 4.69 -16.82
C TYR A 556 7.57 3.30 -16.20
N ASP A 557 8.79 2.75 -16.21
CA ASP A 557 9.08 1.43 -15.62
C ASP A 557 8.91 1.44 -14.09
N ASP A 558 9.29 2.53 -13.42
CA ASP A 558 9.09 2.70 -11.98
C ASP A 558 7.59 2.84 -11.64
N LYS A 559 6.84 3.53 -12.50
CA LYS A 559 5.38 3.72 -12.40
C LYS A 559 4.67 2.37 -12.46
N GLU A 560 5.06 1.47 -13.39
CA GLU A 560 4.48 0.13 -13.52
C GLU A 560 4.69 -0.74 -12.28
N GLN A 561 5.90 -0.77 -11.71
CA GLN A 561 6.19 -1.50 -10.48
C GLN A 561 5.34 -0.99 -9.30
N LEU A 562 5.07 0.30 -9.28
CA LEU A 562 4.27 0.93 -8.25
C LEU A 562 2.78 0.55 -8.38
N PHE A 563 2.25 0.43 -9.59
CA PHE A 563 0.89 -0.03 -9.83
C PHE A 563 0.69 -1.47 -9.36
N ASP A 564 1.63 -2.37 -9.66
CA ASP A 564 1.58 -3.76 -9.18
C ASP A 564 1.54 -3.83 -7.65
N ARG A 565 2.36 -3.01 -6.99
CA ARG A 565 2.37 -2.90 -5.53
C ARG A 565 1.04 -2.36 -4.99
N ALA A 566 0.48 -1.32 -5.60
CA ALA A 566 -0.76 -0.70 -5.16
C ALA A 566 -1.97 -1.66 -5.31
N ILE A 567 -2.04 -2.42 -6.41
CA ILE A 567 -3.05 -3.45 -6.64
C ILE A 567 -2.93 -4.58 -5.59
N ALA A 568 -1.70 -5.02 -5.27
CA ALA A 568 -1.48 -6.02 -4.23
C ALA A 568 -1.91 -5.53 -2.84
N ILE A 569 -1.77 -4.23 -2.55
CA ILE A 569 -2.21 -3.62 -1.29
C ILE A 569 -3.73 -3.59 -1.19
N ASN A 570 -4.43 -3.16 -2.24
CA ASN A 570 -5.89 -3.07 -2.25
C ASN A 570 -6.46 -3.52 -3.61
N PRO A 571 -6.78 -4.82 -3.75
CA PRO A 571 -7.37 -5.35 -4.99
C PRO A 571 -8.72 -4.72 -5.38
N ALA A 572 -9.46 -4.13 -4.44
CA ALA A 572 -10.72 -3.44 -4.74
C ALA A 572 -10.52 -2.20 -5.62
N GLN A 573 -9.34 -1.58 -5.57
CA GLN A 573 -8.99 -0.43 -6.41
C GLN A 573 -8.27 -0.82 -7.71
N THR A 574 -8.26 -2.08 -8.09
CA THR A 574 -7.59 -2.55 -9.32
C THR A 574 -7.98 -1.75 -10.55
N LYS A 575 -9.28 -1.39 -10.70
CA LYS A 575 -9.78 -0.62 -11.86
C LYS A 575 -9.14 0.77 -11.96
N TYR A 576 -8.95 1.44 -10.83
CA TYR A 576 -8.29 2.74 -10.78
C TYR A 576 -6.82 2.65 -11.26
N TRP A 577 -6.07 1.68 -10.74
CA TRP A 577 -4.68 1.50 -11.15
C TRP A 577 -4.52 1.00 -12.59
N GLN A 578 -5.50 0.23 -13.08
CA GLN A 578 -5.56 -0.16 -14.49
C GLN A 578 -5.85 1.02 -15.42
N LEU A 579 -6.68 1.98 -14.99
CA LEU A 579 -6.90 3.23 -15.72
C LEU A 579 -5.60 4.02 -15.84
N LEU A 580 -4.88 4.25 -14.74
CA LEU A 580 -3.59 4.95 -14.76
C LEU A 580 -2.54 4.21 -15.62
N ARG A 581 -2.59 2.88 -15.65
CA ARG A 581 -1.74 2.08 -16.54
C ARG A 581 -2.09 2.29 -18.01
N ALA A 582 -3.37 2.39 -18.34
CA ALA A 582 -3.82 2.67 -19.71
C ALA A 582 -3.40 4.08 -20.16
N GLU A 583 -3.50 5.08 -19.28
CA GLU A 583 -3.01 6.44 -19.53
C GLU A 583 -1.49 6.45 -19.72
N THR A 584 -0.73 5.70 -18.93
CA THR A 584 0.73 5.57 -19.11
C THR A 584 1.09 4.99 -20.48
N GLU A 585 0.31 4.06 -21.00
CA GLU A 585 0.53 3.55 -22.37
C GLU A 585 0.19 4.57 -23.46
N LEU A 586 -0.78 5.48 -23.21
CA LEU A 586 -1.01 6.63 -24.10
C LEU A 586 0.18 7.59 -24.12
N GLU A 587 0.72 7.92 -22.95
CA GLU A 587 1.90 8.79 -22.80
C GLU A 587 3.14 8.21 -23.54
N LYS A 588 3.31 6.89 -23.45
CA LYS A 588 4.35 6.13 -24.18
C LYS A 588 4.07 6.02 -25.68
N GLY A 589 2.88 6.38 -26.13
CA GLY A 589 2.45 6.23 -27.51
C GLY A 589 2.16 4.79 -27.93
N ASN A 590 1.96 3.88 -27.00
CA ASN A 590 1.62 2.48 -27.26
C ASN A 590 0.09 2.30 -27.33
N LEU A 591 -0.52 2.85 -28.39
CA LEU A 591 -1.97 2.87 -28.54
C LEU A 591 -2.63 1.46 -28.54
N PRO A 592 -2.04 0.40 -29.12
CA PRO A 592 -2.64 -0.93 -29.06
C PRO A 592 -2.77 -1.48 -27.63
N ASN A 593 -1.75 -1.28 -26.80
CA ASN A 593 -1.78 -1.73 -25.41
C ASN A 593 -2.70 -0.84 -24.56
N ALA A 594 -2.71 0.46 -24.77
CA ALA A 594 -3.66 1.36 -24.14
C ALA A 594 -5.11 0.94 -24.43
N ARG A 595 -5.44 0.64 -25.71
CA ARG A 595 -6.74 0.16 -26.10
C ARG A 595 -7.10 -1.15 -25.37
N GLN A 596 -6.20 -2.13 -25.36
CA GLN A 596 -6.45 -3.40 -24.68
C GLN A 596 -6.76 -3.17 -23.19
N LEU A 597 -6.05 -2.29 -22.52
CA LEU A 597 -6.29 -1.96 -21.11
C LEU A 597 -7.64 -1.28 -20.90
N PHE A 598 -8.02 -0.32 -21.77
CA PHE A 598 -9.34 0.31 -21.71
C PHE A 598 -10.48 -0.65 -21.99
N ASP A 599 -10.30 -1.61 -22.91
CA ASP A 599 -11.31 -2.62 -23.24
C ASP A 599 -11.56 -3.61 -22.05
N HIS A 600 -10.57 -3.77 -21.15
CA HIS A 600 -10.73 -4.57 -19.93
C HIS A 600 -11.42 -3.78 -18.78
N LEU A 601 -11.48 -2.46 -18.87
CA LEU A 601 -12.23 -1.66 -17.91
C LEU A 601 -13.73 -1.66 -18.27
N PRO A 602 -14.64 -1.76 -17.28
CA PRO A 602 -16.07 -1.62 -17.55
C PRO A 602 -16.36 -0.32 -18.29
N ALA A 603 -17.28 -0.38 -19.26
CA ALA A 603 -17.56 0.76 -20.11
C ALA A 603 -18.12 1.98 -19.33
N ASP A 604 -18.80 1.69 -18.22
CA ASP A 604 -19.40 2.66 -17.28
C ASP A 604 -18.44 3.06 -16.13
N TYR A 605 -17.22 2.53 -16.11
CA TYR A 605 -16.24 2.93 -15.09
C TYR A 605 -15.68 4.32 -15.42
N ASP A 606 -16.16 5.31 -14.71
CA ASP A 606 -15.74 6.70 -14.82
C ASP A 606 -16.10 7.47 -13.54
N PRO A 607 -15.32 7.30 -12.47
CA PRO A 607 -15.67 7.85 -11.15
C PRO A 607 -15.71 9.38 -11.10
N ASP A 608 -14.91 10.06 -11.92
CA ASP A 608 -14.65 11.50 -11.85
C ASP A 608 -14.50 12.18 -13.22
N GLY A 609 -14.80 11.50 -14.30
CA GLY A 609 -14.64 12.01 -15.66
C GLY A 609 -13.26 11.78 -16.30
N SER A 610 -12.27 11.31 -15.53
CA SER A 610 -10.91 11.05 -16.04
C SER A 610 -10.87 9.90 -17.04
N ALA A 611 -11.57 8.80 -16.76
CA ALA A 611 -11.61 7.66 -17.66
C ALA A 611 -12.23 8.00 -19.01
N THR A 612 -13.26 8.84 -19.04
CA THR A 612 -13.85 9.35 -20.30
C THR A 612 -12.87 10.25 -21.04
N ALA A 613 -12.21 11.19 -20.35
CA ALA A 613 -11.21 12.07 -20.98
C ALA A 613 -10.06 11.26 -21.61
N ALA A 614 -9.57 10.24 -20.90
CA ALA A 614 -8.51 9.36 -21.40
C ALA A 614 -8.97 8.51 -22.60
N ARG A 615 -10.21 7.99 -22.60
CA ARG A 615 -10.79 7.30 -23.78
C ARG A 615 -10.96 8.24 -24.98
N ILE A 616 -11.39 9.48 -24.75
CA ILE A 616 -11.45 10.50 -25.81
C ILE A 616 -10.07 10.69 -26.42
N ASN A 617 -9.03 10.88 -25.60
CA ASN A 617 -7.66 11.02 -26.06
C ASN A 617 -7.19 9.80 -26.88
N LEU A 618 -7.43 8.57 -26.40
CA LEU A 618 -7.12 7.35 -27.15
C LEU A 618 -7.73 7.37 -28.56
N PHE A 619 -9.03 7.62 -28.64
CA PHE A 619 -9.73 7.62 -29.94
C PHE A 619 -9.26 8.76 -30.86
N LEU A 620 -8.97 9.95 -30.31
CA LEU A 620 -8.39 11.05 -31.06
C LEU A 620 -6.98 10.72 -31.57
N TYR A 621 -6.16 10.04 -30.74
CA TYR A 621 -4.80 9.60 -31.11
C TYR A 621 -4.82 8.53 -32.20
N GLU A 622 -5.84 7.69 -32.22
CA GLU A 622 -6.07 6.73 -33.30
C GLU A 622 -6.69 7.33 -34.56
N GLY A 623 -7.02 8.63 -34.55
CA GLY A 623 -7.70 9.30 -35.65
C GLY A 623 -9.20 8.97 -35.77
N ASN A 624 -9.80 8.38 -34.76
CA ASN A 624 -11.20 7.97 -34.71
C ASN A 624 -12.06 8.97 -33.91
N ALA A 625 -12.28 10.13 -34.46
CA ALA A 625 -13.05 11.19 -33.80
C ALA A 625 -14.55 10.82 -33.58
N ASP A 626 -15.11 9.88 -34.35
CA ASP A 626 -16.48 9.40 -34.16
C ASP A 626 -16.59 8.51 -32.92
N ALA A 627 -15.60 7.66 -32.66
CA ALA A 627 -15.52 6.90 -31.40
C ALA A 627 -15.29 7.81 -30.20
N ALA A 628 -14.46 8.85 -30.35
CA ALA A 628 -14.28 9.87 -29.31
C ALA A 628 -15.60 10.56 -28.96
N ARG A 629 -16.40 10.90 -29.98
CA ARG A 629 -17.74 11.46 -29.78
C ARG A 629 -18.67 10.50 -29.07
N ALA A 630 -18.71 9.24 -29.47
CA ALA A 630 -19.57 8.24 -28.83
C ALA A 630 -19.20 8.05 -27.34
N ALA A 631 -17.90 8.02 -27.00
CA ALA A 631 -17.44 7.94 -25.60
C ALA A 631 -17.85 9.18 -24.80
N PHE A 632 -17.72 10.36 -25.40
CA PHE A 632 -18.14 11.63 -24.81
C PHE A 632 -19.66 11.67 -24.55
N GLU A 633 -20.50 11.26 -25.50
CA GLU A 633 -21.97 11.24 -25.39
C GLU A 633 -22.45 10.22 -24.34
N ALA A 634 -21.74 9.11 -24.14
CA ALA A 634 -22.04 8.10 -23.13
C ALA A 634 -21.74 8.58 -21.70
N CYS A 635 -20.85 9.54 -21.52
CA CYS A 635 -20.47 10.06 -20.22
C CYS A 635 -21.55 10.94 -19.60
N LYS A 636 -21.78 10.75 -18.27
CA LYS A 636 -22.77 11.53 -17.50
C LYS A 636 -22.17 12.65 -16.66
N ASN A 637 -20.84 12.66 -16.52
CA ASN A 637 -20.16 13.67 -15.70
C ASN A 637 -20.27 15.05 -16.37
N GLU A 638 -20.60 16.08 -15.62
CA GLU A 638 -20.73 17.47 -16.12
C GLU A 638 -19.37 18.10 -16.44
N GLN A 639 -18.32 17.65 -15.80
CA GLN A 639 -16.94 18.07 -16.00
C GLN A 639 -16.06 16.83 -16.17
N LEU A 640 -14.96 16.97 -16.87
CA LEU A 640 -13.98 15.91 -17.10
C LEU A 640 -12.61 16.38 -16.59
N ILE A 641 -11.83 15.45 -16.09
CA ILE A 641 -10.45 15.71 -15.67
C ILE A 641 -9.52 15.35 -16.84
N ASP A 642 -8.75 16.33 -17.31
CA ASP A 642 -7.75 16.07 -18.35
C ASP A 642 -6.47 15.42 -17.78
N ASN A 643 -5.56 15.01 -18.66
CA ASN A 643 -4.27 14.38 -18.28
C ASN A 643 -3.34 15.30 -17.46
N THR A 644 -3.66 16.56 -17.28
CA THR A 644 -2.95 17.51 -16.41
C THR A 644 -3.57 17.62 -15.02
N GLY A 645 -4.65 16.87 -14.75
CA GLY A 645 -5.44 16.96 -13.52
C GLY A 645 -6.38 18.19 -13.49
N SER A 646 -6.57 18.90 -14.60
CA SER A 646 -7.46 20.06 -14.67
C SER A 646 -8.91 19.62 -14.86
N LEU A 647 -9.81 20.09 -13.99
CA LEU A 647 -11.25 19.87 -14.11
C LEU A 647 -11.85 20.86 -15.11
N LEU A 648 -12.20 20.37 -16.30
CA LEU A 648 -12.62 21.15 -17.44
C LEU A 648 -14.09 20.89 -17.81
N PRO A 649 -14.80 21.90 -18.37
CA PRO A 649 -16.17 21.73 -18.80
C PRO A 649 -16.29 20.78 -20.01
N ARG A 650 -17.39 20.07 -20.11
CA ARG A 650 -17.68 19.15 -21.23
C ARG A 650 -17.61 19.88 -22.60
N SER A 651 -18.05 21.13 -22.65
CA SER A 651 -18.02 21.95 -23.84
C SER A 651 -16.62 22.11 -24.44
N PHE A 652 -15.56 22.12 -23.63
CA PHE A 652 -14.17 22.14 -24.09
C PHE A 652 -13.83 20.86 -24.86
N PHE A 653 -14.14 19.66 -24.33
CA PHE A 653 -13.91 18.39 -25.02
C PHE A 653 -14.78 18.25 -26.28
N ALA A 654 -16.02 18.71 -26.24
CA ALA A 654 -16.90 18.74 -27.41
C ALA A 654 -16.27 19.56 -28.54
N GLY A 655 -15.69 20.72 -28.20
CA GLY A 655 -14.97 21.58 -29.17
C GLY A 655 -13.73 20.88 -29.76
N GLN A 656 -12.96 20.18 -28.97
CA GLN A 656 -11.79 19.40 -29.44
C GLN A 656 -12.20 18.27 -30.39
N ILE A 657 -13.24 17.51 -30.04
CA ILE A 657 -13.77 16.41 -30.85
C ILE A 657 -14.31 16.95 -32.19
N ALA A 658 -15.12 18.02 -32.16
CA ALA A 658 -15.66 18.64 -33.36
C ALA A 658 -14.55 19.17 -34.27
N ARG A 659 -13.49 19.78 -33.69
CA ARG A 659 -12.31 20.22 -34.44
C ARG A 659 -11.59 19.05 -35.11
N ALA A 660 -11.40 17.92 -34.39
CA ALA A 660 -10.77 16.71 -34.93
C ALA A 660 -11.60 16.11 -36.09
N ARG A 661 -12.91 16.24 -36.06
CA ARG A 661 -13.84 15.89 -37.16
C ARG A 661 -13.88 16.88 -38.33
N SER A 662 -13.15 17.96 -38.21
CA SER A 662 -13.25 19.10 -39.16
C SER A 662 -14.65 19.75 -39.25
N ASP A 663 -15.47 19.55 -38.20
CA ASP A 663 -16.78 20.17 -38.03
C ASP A 663 -16.63 21.58 -37.43
N ARG A 664 -16.28 22.55 -38.27
CA ARG A 664 -16.01 23.90 -37.82
C ARG A 664 -17.19 24.59 -37.14
N PRO A 665 -18.46 24.49 -37.67
CA PRO A 665 -19.61 25.10 -37.00
C PRO A 665 -19.79 24.57 -35.57
N GLN A 666 -19.79 23.24 -35.38
CA GLN A 666 -19.96 22.61 -34.08
C GLN A 666 -18.78 22.93 -33.13
N ALA A 667 -17.55 23.00 -33.64
CA ALA A 667 -16.39 23.38 -32.87
C ALA A 667 -16.50 24.82 -32.33
N ILE A 668 -16.95 25.76 -33.15
CA ILE A 668 -17.17 27.15 -32.72
C ILE A 668 -18.25 27.24 -31.65
N GLU A 669 -19.40 26.59 -31.86
CA GLU A 669 -20.49 26.56 -30.88
C GLU A 669 -20.01 26.02 -29.53
N ALA A 670 -19.34 24.88 -29.53
CA ALA A 670 -18.85 24.27 -28.32
C ALA A 670 -17.78 25.11 -27.58
N PHE A 671 -16.85 25.71 -28.35
CA PHE A 671 -15.83 26.57 -27.76
C PHE A 671 -16.38 27.93 -27.28
N ASP A 672 -17.42 28.48 -27.86
CA ASP A 672 -18.09 29.67 -27.32
C ASP A 672 -18.73 29.37 -25.96
N VAL A 673 -19.43 28.22 -25.83
CA VAL A 673 -19.96 27.78 -24.53
C VAL A 673 -18.83 27.59 -23.53
N ALA A 674 -17.78 26.85 -23.88
CA ALA A 674 -16.61 26.60 -23.00
C ALA A 674 -15.96 27.92 -22.55
N ARG A 675 -15.85 28.90 -23.45
CA ARG A 675 -15.30 30.20 -23.12
C ARG A 675 -16.10 30.91 -22.03
N ASP A 676 -17.42 30.93 -22.17
CA ASP A 676 -18.27 31.59 -21.20
C ASP A 676 -18.23 30.90 -19.83
N GLU A 677 -18.21 29.56 -19.80
CA GLU A 677 -18.04 28.76 -18.59
C GLU A 677 -16.69 29.04 -17.89
N ILE A 678 -15.58 29.05 -18.63
CA ILE A 678 -14.25 29.37 -18.08
C ILE A 678 -14.16 30.83 -17.62
N ARG A 679 -14.75 31.76 -18.36
CA ARG A 679 -14.82 33.18 -17.95
C ARG A 679 -15.64 33.36 -16.67
N GLN A 680 -16.69 32.56 -16.46
CA GLN A 680 -17.43 32.56 -15.21
C GLN A 680 -16.54 32.15 -14.04
N LYS A 681 -15.83 31.05 -14.16
CA LYS A 681 -14.88 30.58 -13.12
C LYS A 681 -13.77 31.61 -12.85
N LEU A 682 -13.29 32.30 -13.88
CA LEU A 682 -12.27 33.34 -13.74
C LEU A 682 -12.79 34.65 -13.09
N ARG A 683 -14.10 34.84 -12.92
CA ARG A 683 -14.64 35.95 -12.10
C ARG A 683 -14.39 35.72 -10.61
N ASP A 684 -14.46 34.44 -10.19
CA ASP A 684 -14.25 34.04 -8.79
C ASP A 684 -12.75 33.92 -8.46
N ASP A 685 -11.92 33.48 -9.44
CA ASP A 685 -10.45 33.39 -9.31
C ASP A 685 -9.75 34.04 -10.53
N PRO A 686 -9.59 35.37 -10.58
CA PRO A 686 -9.04 36.09 -11.71
C PRO A 686 -7.58 35.77 -12.06
N ASP A 687 -6.80 35.30 -11.08
CA ASP A 687 -5.38 34.97 -11.22
C ASP A 687 -5.11 33.46 -11.42
N ASN A 688 -6.15 32.69 -11.78
CA ASN A 688 -6.00 31.28 -12.12
C ASN A 688 -5.29 31.10 -13.45
N GLY A 689 -3.97 30.91 -13.43
CA GLY A 689 -3.16 30.71 -14.62
C GLY A 689 -3.53 29.45 -15.42
N LEU A 690 -3.97 28.37 -14.77
CA LEU A 690 -4.38 27.13 -15.45
C LEU A 690 -5.66 27.38 -16.29
N LEU A 691 -6.69 28.02 -15.73
CA LEU A 691 -7.91 28.35 -16.45
C LEU A 691 -7.65 29.38 -17.59
N ARG A 692 -6.75 30.34 -17.38
CA ARG A 692 -6.34 31.26 -18.45
C ARG A 692 -5.62 30.53 -19.58
N GLY A 693 -4.78 29.54 -19.29
CA GLY A 693 -4.17 28.68 -20.29
C GLY A 693 -5.21 27.93 -21.13
N VAL A 694 -6.28 27.42 -20.50
CA VAL A 694 -7.40 26.79 -21.22
C VAL A 694 -8.15 27.80 -22.07
N LEU A 695 -8.43 29.00 -21.54
CA LEU A 695 -9.09 30.09 -22.27
C LEU A 695 -8.28 30.51 -23.49
N SER A 696 -6.94 30.49 -23.42
CA SER A 696 -6.04 30.72 -24.55
C SER A 696 -6.29 29.71 -25.69
N VAL A 697 -6.36 28.40 -25.37
CA VAL A 697 -6.63 27.34 -26.36
C VAL A 697 -8.03 27.48 -26.95
N ILE A 698 -9.05 27.76 -26.12
CA ILE A 698 -10.42 27.99 -26.57
C ILE A 698 -10.49 29.15 -27.56
N ASN A 699 -9.89 30.29 -27.20
CA ASN A 699 -9.86 31.47 -28.08
C ASN A 699 -9.11 31.20 -29.39
N ALA A 700 -8.04 30.41 -29.37
CA ALA A 700 -7.36 29.95 -30.58
C ALA A 700 -8.27 29.07 -31.47
N GLY A 701 -9.05 28.16 -30.84
CA GLY A 701 -10.07 27.35 -31.52
C GLY A 701 -11.16 28.19 -32.20
N LEU A 702 -11.51 29.34 -31.62
CA LEU A 702 -12.45 30.31 -32.15
C LEU A 702 -11.83 31.25 -33.22
N GLY A 703 -10.51 31.18 -33.47
CA GLY A 703 -9.79 32.07 -34.33
C GLY A 703 -9.56 33.49 -33.79
N ARG A 704 -9.74 33.70 -32.48
CA ARG A 704 -9.57 34.98 -31.78
C ARG A 704 -8.11 35.17 -31.36
N LYS A 705 -7.24 35.49 -32.35
CA LYS A 705 -5.78 35.46 -32.17
C LYS A 705 -5.29 36.33 -31.02
N GLU A 706 -5.71 37.57 -30.95
CA GLU A 706 -5.24 38.52 -29.94
C GLU A 706 -5.64 38.13 -28.54
N GLU A 707 -6.91 37.72 -28.35
CA GLU A 707 -7.40 37.22 -27.05
C GLU A 707 -6.67 35.93 -26.63
N ALA A 708 -6.47 34.98 -27.55
CA ALA A 708 -5.78 33.74 -27.30
C ALA A 708 -4.35 33.98 -26.77
N LEU A 709 -3.59 34.81 -27.47
CA LEU A 709 -2.20 35.08 -27.14
C LEU A 709 -2.07 35.93 -25.85
N SER A 710 -3.01 36.86 -25.62
CA SER A 710 -3.06 37.65 -24.38
C SER A 710 -3.29 36.75 -23.16
N GLU A 711 -4.32 35.89 -23.22
CA GLU A 711 -4.63 34.99 -22.11
C GLU A 711 -3.49 33.95 -21.86
N GLY A 712 -2.91 33.41 -22.94
CA GLY A 712 -1.81 32.44 -22.80
C GLY A 712 -0.54 33.07 -22.21
N LYS A 713 -0.16 34.27 -22.61
CA LYS A 713 0.98 35.00 -22.03
C LYS A 713 0.70 35.33 -20.56
N ARG A 714 -0.52 35.80 -20.28
CA ARG A 714 -0.91 36.07 -18.88
C ARG A 714 -0.87 34.81 -18.00
N ALA A 715 -1.29 33.66 -18.54
CA ALA A 715 -1.18 32.38 -17.85
C ALA A 715 0.27 32.06 -17.47
N VAL A 716 1.22 32.23 -18.40
CA VAL A 716 2.66 32.00 -18.17
C VAL A 716 3.24 32.99 -17.14
N GLU A 717 2.81 34.26 -17.17
CA GLU A 717 3.21 35.24 -16.15
C GLU A 717 2.73 34.86 -14.75
N LEU A 718 1.52 34.34 -14.65
CA LEU A 718 0.92 33.91 -13.36
C LEU A 718 1.54 32.61 -12.85
N ARG A 719 1.99 31.74 -13.74
CA ARG A 719 2.60 30.41 -13.40
C ARG A 719 3.94 30.24 -14.16
N PRO A 720 4.96 31.07 -13.85
CA PRO A 720 6.26 30.88 -14.48
C PRO A 720 6.92 29.58 -13.97
N ILE A 721 7.58 28.84 -14.85
CA ILE A 721 8.28 27.59 -14.54
C ILE A 721 9.29 27.77 -13.39
N SER A 722 9.92 28.93 -13.29
CA SER A 722 10.86 29.26 -12.20
C SER A 722 10.22 29.31 -10.82
N ARG A 723 8.88 29.51 -10.74
CA ARG A 723 8.12 29.50 -9.48
C ARG A 723 7.37 28.21 -9.26
N ASP A 724 6.89 27.59 -10.32
CA ASP A 724 6.12 26.36 -10.29
C ASP A 724 6.51 25.45 -11.47
N ALA A 725 7.41 24.51 -11.20
CA ALA A 725 7.93 23.57 -12.20
C ALA A 725 6.93 22.45 -12.58
N VAL A 726 5.74 22.43 -11.99
CA VAL A 726 4.64 21.49 -12.32
C VAL A 726 3.61 22.19 -13.21
N ASP A 727 3.00 23.27 -12.70
CA ASP A 727 1.93 23.98 -13.44
C ASP A 727 2.50 24.87 -14.58
N GLY A 728 3.71 25.40 -14.41
CA GLY A 728 4.35 26.26 -15.41
C GLY A 728 4.51 25.60 -16.79
N PRO A 729 5.03 24.38 -16.91
CA PRO A 729 5.08 23.65 -18.16
C PRO A 729 3.69 23.41 -18.77
N VAL A 730 2.66 23.17 -17.98
CA VAL A 730 1.27 22.95 -18.46
C VAL A 730 0.75 24.20 -19.16
N VAL A 731 0.87 25.37 -18.51
CA VAL A 731 0.38 26.63 -19.14
C VAL A 731 1.19 27.01 -20.38
N LEU A 732 2.50 26.71 -20.36
CA LEU A 732 3.35 26.95 -21.52
C LEU A 732 3.02 26.01 -22.70
N THR A 733 2.67 24.75 -22.42
CA THR A 733 2.18 23.79 -23.43
C THR A 733 0.86 24.24 -24.03
N ARG A 734 -0.06 24.78 -23.23
CA ARG A 734 -1.33 25.35 -23.72
C ARG A 734 -1.11 26.57 -24.58
N LEU A 735 -0.15 27.44 -24.26
CA LEU A 735 0.24 28.57 -25.13
C LEU A 735 0.85 28.08 -26.43
N ALA A 736 1.73 27.06 -26.39
CA ALA A 736 2.27 26.45 -27.61
C ALA A 736 1.16 25.85 -28.50
N MET A 737 0.17 25.21 -27.89
CA MET A 737 -1.02 24.70 -28.61
C MET A 737 -1.83 25.82 -29.25
N ALA A 738 -2.04 26.92 -28.54
CA ALA A 738 -2.72 28.10 -29.10
C ALA A 738 -1.96 28.68 -30.30
N TYR A 739 -0.63 28.77 -30.22
CA TYR A 739 0.20 29.18 -31.38
C TYR A 739 0.02 28.22 -32.57
N ALA A 740 0.09 26.90 -32.34
CA ALA A 740 -0.08 25.90 -33.41
C ALA A 740 -1.47 25.99 -34.06
N TRP A 741 -2.53 26.21 -33.29
CA TRP A 741 -3.89 26.35 -33.80
C TRP A 741 -4.12 27.63 -34.60
N LEU A 742 -3.36 28.69 -34.32
CA LEU A 742 -3.40 29.95 -35.01
C LEU A 742 -2.46 29.97 -36.24
N GLY A 743 -1.72 28.92 -36.55
CA GLY A 743 -0.75 28.84 -37.62
C GLY A 743 0.60 29.51 -37.35
N GLU A 744 0.84 29.89 -36.10
CA GLU A 744 2.10 30.47 -35.61
C GLU A 744 3.08 29.37 -35.24
N ASN A 745 3.61 28.64 -36.22
CA ASN A 745 4.37 27.44 -36.04
C ASN A 745 5.75 27.67 -35.35
N ASP A 746 6.44 28.78 -35.69
CA ASP A 746 7.77 29.05 -35.10
C ASP A 746 7.74 29.24 -33.58
N PRO A 747 6.88 30.15 -33.01
CA PRO A 747 6.75 30.25 -31.56
C PRO A 747 6.28 28.95 -30.90
N ALA A 748 5.39 28.17 -31.52
CA ALA A 748 4.97 26.88 -31.00
C ALA A 748 6.14 25.90 -30.85
N ILE A 749 6.96 25.77 -31.93
CA ILE A 749 8.14 24.88 -31.95
C ILE A 749 9.21 25.35 -30.96
N GLU A 750 9.42 26.67 -30.82
CA GLU A 750 10.34 27.22 -29.82
C GLU A 750 9.96 26.79 -28.40
N GLN A 751 8.67 26.96 -28.00
CA GLN A 751 8.18 26.56 -26.71
C GLN A 751 8.32 25.02 -26.50
N LEU A 752 7.94 24.20 -27.49
CA LEU A 752 8.04 22.75 -27.40
C LEU A 752 9.48 22.28 -27.35
N THR A 753 10.43 22.94 -28.01
CA THR A 753 11.87 22.62 -27.91
C THR A 753 12.41 22.80 -26.50
N TYR A 754 11.90 23.79 -25.76
CA TYR A 754 12.24 23.99 -24.35
C TYR A 754 11.56 22.95 -23.45
N LEU A 755 10.24 22.77 -23.61
CA LEU A 755 9.41 21.87 -22.82
C LEU A 755 9.84 20.40 -22.93
N ALA A 756 10.31 19.95 -24.08
CA ALA A 756 10.79 18.59 -24.27
C ALA A 756 12.02 18.24 -23.43
N LYS A 757 12.78 19.24 -22.96
CA LYS A 757 14.02 19.08 -22.20
C LYS A 757 13.83 19.07 -20.69
N ILE A 758 12.65 19.40 -20.22
CA ILE A 758 12.33 19.54 -18.79
C ILE A 758 11.30 18.49 -18.37
N PRO A 759 11.27 18.11 -17.09
CA PRO A 759 10.16 17.37 -16.50
C PRO A 759 8.83 18.13 -16.62
N SER A 760 7.72 17.40 -16.50
CA SER A 760 6.37 17.98 -16.61
C SER A 760 6.02 18.65 -17.96
N GLY A 761 6.90 18.52 -18.98
CA GLY A 761 6.55 18.90 -20.37
C GLY A 761 5.72 17.81 -21.05
N PRO A 762 5.24 18.08 -22.30
CA PRO A 762 4.41 17.12 -23.02
C PRO A 762 5.14 15.81 -23.27
N ASP A 763 4.39 14.71 -23.24
CA ASP A 763 4.90 13.37 -23.46
C ASP A 763 4.99 13.01 -24.95
N TYR A 764 5.59 11.85 -25.24
CA TYR A 764 5.78 11.35 -26.59
C TYR A 764 4.44 11.07 -27.29
N GLY A 765 3.50 10.38 -26.62
CA GLY A 765 2.20 10.03 -27.19
C GLY A 765 1.39 11.26 -27.57
N GLN A 766 1.36 12.25 -26.67
CA GLN A 766 0.68 13.52 -26.90
C GLN A 766 1.25 14.23 -28.14
N LEU A 767 2.56 14.44 -28.22
CA LEU A 767 3.12 15.17 -29.36
C LEU A 767 2.99 14.39 -30.68
N LYS A 768 3.12 13.08 -30.65
CA LYS A 768 3.08 12.24 -31.83
C LYS A 768 1.68 12.08 -32.41
N PHE A 769 0.68 11.86 -31.57
CA PHE A 769 -0.63 11.39 -32.01
C PHE A 769 -1.75 12.40 -31.84
N ASP A 770 -1.67 13.34 -30.87
CA ASP A 770 -2.75 14.30 -30.65
C ASP A 770 -2.98 15.18 -31.89
N PRO A 771 -4.21 15.22 -32.46
CA PRO A 771 -4.56 16.06 -33.57
C PRO A 771 -4.33 17.57 -33.34
N ALA A 772 -4.17 17.98 -32.08
CA ALA A 772 -3.83 19.37 -31.74
C ALA A 772 -2.52 19.84 -32.40
N TRP A 773 -1.58 18.94 -32.65
CA TRP A 773 -0.26 19.20 -33.21
C TRP A 773 -0.18 18.93 -34.73
N ALA A 774 -1.30 18.63 -35.38
CA ALA A 774 -1.32 18.24 -36.82
C ALA A 774 -0.62 19.25 -37.73
N ALA A 775 -0.75 20.57 -37.47
CA ALA A 775 -0.13 21.63 -38.24
C ALA A 775 1.41 21.62 -38.18
N LEU A 776 2.01 21.03 -37.12
CA LEU A 776 3.46 20.99 -36.90
C LEU A 776 4.13 19.74 -37.46
N ARG A 777 3.37 18.66 -37.75
CA ARG A 777 3.92 17.35 -38.09
C ARG A 777 4.80 17.30 -39.33
N ALA A 778 4.60 18.27 -40.26
CA ALA A 778 5.43 18.41 -41.47
C ALA A 778 6.76 19.16 -41.20
N ASP A 779 6.93 19.81 -40.05
CA ASP A 779 8.16 20.57 -39.73
C ASP A 779 9.23 19.64 -39.15
N ALA A 780 10.40 19.61 -39.81
CA ALA A 780 11.51 18.74 -39.36
C ALA A 780 12.00 19.01 -37.92
N ARG A 781 11.84 20.23 -37.42
CA ARG A 781 12.19 20.61 -36.05
C ARG A 781 11.25 19.95 -35.06
N PHE A 782 9.95 19.92 -35.39
CA PHE A 782 8.95 19.24 -34.58
C PHE A 782 9.15 17.73 -34.56
N VAL A 783 9.44 17.11 -35.72
CA VAL A 783 9.75 15.69 -35.83
C VAL A 783 10.92 15.31 -34.90
N LYS A 784 12.00 16.11 -34.92
CA LYS A 784 13.16 15.91 -34.05
C LYS A 784 12.82 16.02 -32.56
N ILE A 785 11.90 16.89 -32.16
CA ILE A 785 11.41 17.00 -30.79
C ILE A 785 10.70 15.70 -30.37
N VAL A 786 9.79 15.21 -31.21
CA VAL A 786 9.06 13.96 -30.98
C VAL A 786 9.98 12.77 -30.88
N GLU A 787 10.92 12.60 -31.82
CA GLU A 787 11.92 11.51 -31.78
C GLU A 787 12.79 11.56 -30.52
N GLY A 788 13.10 12.75 -30.03
CA GLY A 788 13.87 12.94 -28.80
C GLY A 788 13.15 12.49 -27.50
N LEU A 789 11.82 12.40 -27.55
CA LEU A 789 10.97 11.97 -26.44
C LEU A 789 10.59 10.49 -26.53
N GLU A 790 10.92 9.79 -27.62
CA GLU A 790 10.54 8.40 -27.81
C GLU A 790 11.05 7.53 -26.63
N PRO A 791 10.16 6.80 -25.96
CA PRO A 791 10.56 5.95 -24.84
C PRO A 791 11.57 4.89 -25.31
N ARG A 792 12.74 4.88 -24.70
CA ARG A 792 13.75 3.87 -25.00
C ARG A 792 13.29 2.54 -24.44
N SER A 793 13.09 1.55 -25.31
CA SER A 793 12.88 0.18 -24.85
C SER A 793 14.12 -0.29 -24.08
N THR A 794 14.03 -0.40 -22.76
CA THR A 794 15.06 -1.10 -21.99
C THR A 794 15.02 -2.57 -22.41
N PRO A 795 16.09 -3.17 -22.92
CA PRO A 795 16.08 -4.61 -23.21
C PRO A 795 15.82 -5.35 -21.89
N ARG A 796 14.77 -6.17 -21.87
CA ARG A 796 14.37 -7.04 -20.75
C ARG A 796 15.44 -8.06 -20.40
#